data_dbf6ab3911aeae710553e5adf92bdcb2
#
_entry.id   dbf6ab3911aeae710553e5adf92bdcb2
#
_cell.length_a   1.000
_cell.length_b   1.000
_cell.length_c   1.000
_cell.angle_alpha   90.00
_cell.angle_beta   90.00
_cell.angle_gamma   90.00
#
_symmetry.space_group_name_H-M   'P 1'
#
loop_
_entity.id
_entity.type
_entity.pdbx_description
1 polymer ?
#
loop_
_entity_poly.entity_id
_entity_poly.type
_entity_poly.pdbx_seq_one_letter_code
_entity_poly.pdbx_strand_id
1 'polypeptide(L)'
;MLRLRGLVVFLFLAAAVFCGVLSTMVEINYNIVDYLPSEAPSTVGLDLMDEIYDKAVPNTRVMIKDVTIPEALAYKARLEAIDGVEDVNWLDDQLSLTVPLEIQDQKTVEDWYKNGNALYSLVVDEGNEVAAIGAIREVIGDSNAMSGSPVETVDARLSAGSDMAKMMGIIIPVIFLILLFTTTSWFEPVIFMVNVGIAIIINMGTNLIFGEICFITNTAGAILQLACSMDYAIFLLERFEEFRKEGLQPEEAMVRAVVRSTGSIASSGLTTVMGFVALTAMRFLIGPDMGLVLSKGIAISLVTTLVFMPCVTMFCYRLIDRTSHRSFLPSFHRLARGAVRIKGFVTVLVLLLLVPCYLAQRNIHFVYGASEMTGPESRIVRERDAINDEFGESNSFAILVPVGSTAKEQALNDDLKALPQVSSVLSYVETVGKSIPDAYVPPDQLKLLTAGGYTRMVVSARVPGESQETFRLVETMRSLARSYYGDEYYMVGVPATIYDMKDTITADSVKVNAISIGAIGLILLINLRSISLPVLLLLTIESSIFINIAIPYFTGAHLQYIGYLIISSVQLGATVDYAILFTNRYLELRAKLPRQEAVTETIRSTAGSILTSGGILATGGMVLRFGSSNLIIGQLGVLVARGAVLSVVLVMVLLPTLLTRLEWLIKYTTRGLVLYQAPAESPEHPKEVTA
;
A
#
# COMPACT_ATOMS: atom_id res chain seq x y z
N MET A 1 11.06 -36.38 6.64
CA MET A 1 10.06 -35.68 5.89
C MET A 1 9.49 -36.54 4.75
N LEU A 2 10.23 -36.94 3.71
CA LEU A 2 9.71 -37.68 2.56
C LEU A 2 9.17 -39.08 2.92
N ARG A 3 9.69 -39.74 3.97
CA ARG A 3 9.14 -41.01 4.48
C ARG A 3 7.74 -40.88 5.09
N LEU A 4 7.39 -39.68 5.60
CA LEU A 4 6.10 -39.36 6.20
C LEU A 4 5.28 -38.41 5.29
N ARG A 5 5.52 -38.45 3.98
CA ARG A 5 4.89 -37.54 3.00
C ARG A 5 3.37 -37.48 3.09
N GLY A 6 2.71 -38.61 3.34
CA GLY A 6 1.26 -38.66 3.50
C GLY A 6 0.76 -37.85 4.71
N LEU A 7 1.46 -37.98 5.85
CA LEU A 7 1.14 -37.24 7.06
C LEU A 7 1.36 -35.74 6.87
N VAL A 8 2.47 -35.36 6.22
CA VAL A 8 2.78 -33.93 5.95
C VAL A 8 1.69 -33.30 5.08
N VAL A 9 1.34 -33.96 3.96
CA VAL A 9 0.27 -33.47 3.07
C VAL A 9 -1.06 -33.37 3.80
N PHE A 10 -1.43 -34.37 4.58
CA PHE A 10 -2.66 -34.36 5.38
C PHE A 10 -2.68 -33.17 6.37
N LEU A 11 -1.60 -32.96 7.12
CA LEU A 11 -1.51 -31.85 8.09
C LEU A 11 -1.64 -30.48 7.44
N PHE A 12 -0.99 -30.25 6.29
CA PHE A 12 -1.12 -28.96 5.57
C PHE A 12 -2.52 -28.76 4.98
N LEU A 13 -3.15 -29.83 4.46
CA LEU A 13 -4.53 -29.75 3.98
C LEU A 13 -5.52 -29.49 5.14
N ALA A 14 -5.34 -30.19 6.26
CA ALA A 14 -6.16 -29.96 7.46
C ALA A 14 -5.99 -28.53 7.99
N ALA A 15 -4.75 -28.02 8.04
CA ALA A 15 -4.46 -26.65 8.42
C ALA A 15 -5.09 -25.64 7.44
N ALA A 16 -5.04 -25.92 6.13
CA ALA A 16 -5.66 -25.04 5.13
C ALA A 16 -7.20 -25.01 5.28
N VAL A 17 -7.85 -26.15 5.50
CA VAL A 17 -9.30 -26.20 5.74
C VAL A 17 -9.66 -25.44 7.02
N PHE A 18 -8.93 -25.67 8.11
CA PHE A 18 -9.15 -24.98 9.38
C PHE A 18 -8.95 -23.47 9.25
N CYS A 19 -7.83 -23.03 8.65
CA CYS A 19 -7.55 -21.62 8.40
C CYS A 19 -8.52 -20.99 7.39
N GLY A 20 -9.04 -21.76 6.43
CA GLY A 20 -10.08 -21.29 5.51
C GLY A 20 -11.37 -20.94 6.23
N VAL A 21 -11.75 -21.68 7.29
CA VAL A 21 -12.87 -21.28 8.14
C VAL A 21 -12.53 -20.08 9.00
N LEU A 22 -11.33 -20.03 9.60
CA LEU A 22 -10.93 -18.89 10.42
C LEU A 22 -10.85 -17.58 9.61
N SER A 23 -10.52 -17.63 8.32
CA SER A 23 -10.42 -16.43 7.47
C SER A 23 -11.74 -15.68 7.32
N THR A 24 -12.90 -16.36 7.52
CA THR A 24 -14.22 -15.70 7.49
C THR A 24 -14.55 -14.95 8.78
N MET A 25 -13.74 -15.13 9.81
CA MET A 25 -13.91 -14.48 11.13
C MET A 25 -12.96 -13.29 11.33
N VAL A 26 -12.09 -13.03 10.37
CA VAL A 26 -11.15 -11.89 10.41
C VAL A 26 -11.93 -10.61 10.13
N GLU A 27 -11.88 -9.66 11.03
CA GLU A 27 -12.47 -8.34 10.86
C GLU A 27 -11.61 -7.49 9.92
N ILE A 28 -12.28 -6.72 9.05
CA ILE A 28 -11.62 -5.86 8.07
C ILE A 28 -12.04 -4.42 8.35
N ASN A 29 -11.06 -3.59 8.66
CA ASN A 29 -11.27 -2.16 8.84
C ASN A 29 -11.11 -1.41 7.50
N TYR A 30 -12.13 -0.62 7.15
CA TYR A 30 -12.19 0.17 5.91
C TYR A 30 -11.89 1.66 6.13
N ASN A 31 -11.81 2.10 7.37
CA ASN A 31 -11.53 3.48 7.71
C ASN A 31 -10.01 3.71 7.82
N ILE A 32 -9.43 4.51 6.92
CA ILE A 32 -7.99 4.79 6.92
C ILE A 32 -7.58 5.68 8.11
N VAL A 33 -8.50 6.48 8.62
CA VAL A 33 -8.23 7.42 9.71
C VAL A 33 -7.86 6.69 11.01
N ASP A 34 -8.45 5.51 11.26
CA ASP A 34 -8.18 4.70 12.45
C ASP A 34 -6.74 4.18 12.52
N TYR A 35 -6.02 4.27 11.41
CA TYR A 35 -4.61 3.88 11.34
C TYR A 35 -3.62 5.01 11.70
N LEU A 36 -4.12 6.19 12.09
CA LEU A 36 -3.27 7.21 12.71
C LEU A 36 -2.81 6.76 14.10
N PRO A 37 -1.58 7.13 14.52
CA PRO A 37 -1.14 6.83 15.87
C PRO A 37 -2.04 7.53 16.89
N SER A 38 -2.30 6.86 18.03
CA SER A 38 -3.05 7.43 19.14
C SER A 38 -2.46 8.72 19.71
N GLU A 39 -1.18 8.99 19.44
CA GLU A 39 -0.47 10.21 19.88
C GLU A 39 -0.60 11.36 18.86
N ALA A 40 -1.23 11.15 17.71
CA ALA A 40 -1.41 12.21 16.72
C ALA A 40 -2.36 13.30 17.28
N PRO A 41 -2.06 14.60 17.08
CA PRO A 41 -2.83 15.69 17.70
C PRO A 41 -4.33 15.63 17.36
N SER A 42 -4.69 15.25 16.13
CA SER A 42 -6.09 15.10 15.72
C SER A 42 -6.76 13.88 16.36
N THR A 43 -6.04 12.76 16.53
CA THR A 43 -6.57 11.57 17.21
C THR A 43 -6.84 11.85 18.68
N VAL A 44 -5.86 12.42 19.40
CA VAL A 44 -6.04 12.82 20.81
C VAL A 44 -7.22 13.79 20.97
N GLY A 45 -7.35 14.73 20.03
CA GLY A 45 -8.46 15.69 20.05
C GLY A 45 -9.82 15.04 19.76
N LEU A 46 -9.87 14.05 18.88
CA LEU A 46 -11.09 13.31 18.55
C LEU A 46 -11.53 12.44 19.73
N ASP A 47 -10.61 11.66 20.32
CA ASP A 47 -10.88 10.84 21.50
C ASP A 47 -11.43 11.69 22.66
N LEU A 48 -10.80 12.86 22.91
CA LEU A 48 -11.29 13.81 23.93
C LEU A 48 -12.66 14.36 23.57
N MET A 49 -12.92 14.69 22.32
CA MET A 49 -14.20 15.22 21.88
C MET A 49 -15.32 14.20 22.06
N ASP A 50 -15.09 12.93 21.71
CA ASP A 50 -16.05 11.85 21.86
C ASP A 50 -16.32 11.50 23.34
N GLU A 51 -15.32 11.70 24.23
CA GLU A 51 -15.48 11.48 25.66
C GLU A 51 -16.37 12.57 26.32
N ILE A 52 -16.23 13.83 25.86
CA ILE A 52 -16.83 14.98 26.59
C ILE A 52 -18.07 15.58 25.93
N TYR A 53 -18.30 15.33 24.64
CA TYR A 53 -19.47 15.85 23.91
C TYR A 53 -20.40 14.73 23.47
N ASP A 54 -21.69 14.86 23.81
CA ASP A 54 -22.74 13.89 23.46
C ASP A 54 -23.06 13.87 21.94
N LYS A 55 -22.68 14.90 21.18
CA LYS A 55 -22.96 15.01 19.74
C LYS A 55 -21.67 15.13 18.94
N ALA A 56 -21.51 14.21 18.00
CA ALA A 56 -20.46 14.24 17.01
C ALA A 56 -20.58 15.41 16.02
N VAL A 57 -19.52 15.70 15.29
CA VAL A 57 -19.53 16.69 14.22
C VAL A 57 -20.18 16.06 12.98
N PRO A 58 -21.01 16.81 12.21
CA PRO A 58 -21.57 16.29 10.97
C PRO A 58 -20.52 15.72 10.03
N ASN A 59 -20.75 14.50 9.55
CA ASN A 59 -19.82 13.71 8.74
C ASN A 59 -20.39 13.31 7.37
N THR A 60 -21.68 13.64 7.11
CA THR A 60 -22.38 13.32 5.88
C THR A 60 -23.17 14.51 5.35
N ARG A 61 -23.08 14.80 4.05
CA ARG A 61 -23.86 15.83 3.36
C ARG A 61 -24.83 15.14 2.40
N VAL A 62 -26.10 15.60 2.40
CA VAL A 62 -27.16 15.10 1.50
C VAL A 62 -27.78 16.27 0.78
N MET A 63 -27.82 16.20 -0.56
CA MET A 63 -28.48 17.20 -1.38
C MET A 63 -29.73 16.61 -2.04
N ILE A 64 -30.88 17.26 -1.81
CA ILE A 64 -32.14 16.96 -2.47
C ILE A 64 -32.42 18.05 -3.50
N LYS A 65 -32.65 17.66 -4.73
CA LYS A 65 -32.86 18.56 -5.88
C LYS A 65 -34.33 18.88 -6.08
N ASP A 66 -34.61 20.08 -6.59
CA ASP A 66 -35.92 20.54 -7.05
C ASP A 66 -37.02 20.36 -5.97
N VAL A 67 -36.77 20.80 -4.75
CA VAL A 67 -37.73 20.73 -3.64
C VAL A 67 -38.17 22.09 -3.14
N THR A 68 -39.39 22.18 -2.70
CA THR A 68 -39.92 23.33 -1.95
C THR A 68 -39.56 23.26 -0.48
N ILE A 69 -39.64 24.37 0.24
CA ILE A 69 -39.35 24.42 1.69
C ILE A 69 -40.17 23.39 2.49
N PRO A 70 -41.53 23.25 2.29
CA PRO A 70 -42.29 22.21 2.99
C PRO A 70 -41.83 20.76 2.66
N GLU A 71 -41.46 20.50 1.43
CA GLU A 71 -40.95 19.18 1.03
C GLU A 71 -39.57 18.94 1.65
N ALA A 72 -38.73 19.97 1.71
CA ALA A 72 -37.42 19.87 2.37
C ALA A 72 -37.57 19.54 3.87
N LEU A 73 -38.50 20.16 4.59
CA LEU A 73 -38.83 19.81 5.99
C LEU A 73 -39.32 18.35 6.10
N ALA A 74 -40.12 17.88 5.14
CA ALA A 74 -40.58 16.50 5.14
C ALA A 74 -39.41 15.50 4.89
N TYR A 75 -38.43 15.86 4.05
CA TYR A 75 -37.21 15.06 3.88
C TYR A 75 -36.37 15.05 5.17
N LYS A 76 -36.19 16.19 5.84
CA LYS A 76 -35.49 16.26 7.14
C LYS A 76 -36.10 15.28 8.14
N ALA A 77 -37.41 15.35 8.36
CA ALA A 77 -38.10 14.44 9.28
C ALA A 77 -37.95 12.94 8.89
N ARG A 78 -37.86 12.63 7.62
CA ARG A 78 -37.64 11.25 7.15
C ARG A 78 -36.19 10.81 7.39
N LEU A 79 -35.22 11.69 7.23
CA LEU A 79 -33.80 11.41 7.50
C LEU A 79 -33.55 11.25 9.00
N GLU A 80 -34.15 12.07 9.84
CA GLU A 80 -34.09 11.97 11.31
C GLU A 80 -34.67 10.64 11.84
N ALA A 81 -35.62 10.05 11.12
CA ALA A 81 -36.25 8.80 11.54
C ALA A 81 -35.42 7.54 11.19
N ILE A 82 -34.27 7.69 10.54
CA ILE A 82 -33.41 6.57 10.14
C ILE A 82 -32.56 6.13 11.33
N ASP A 83 -32.57 4.84 11.62
CA ASP A 83 -31.70 4.24 12.64
C ASP A 83 -30.22 4.36 12.22
N GLY A 84 -29.38 4.88 13.10
CA GLY A 84 -27.96 5.21 12.81
C GLY A 84 -27.75 6.63 12.26
N VAL A 85 -28.78 7.47 12.16
CA VAL A 85 -28.69 8.92 11.97
C VAL A 85 -28.97 9.60 13.30
N GLU A 86 -27.96 10.25 13.87
CA GLU A 86 -28.07 10.87 15.20
C GLU A 86 -28.61 12.30 15.14
N ASP A 87 -28.27 13.05 14.11
CA ASP A 87 -28.64 14.44 13.94
C ASP A 87 -28.78 14.83 12.46
N VAL A 88 -29.70 15.73 12.17
CA VAL A 88 -29.91 16.26 10.81
C VAL A 88 -30.08 17.76 10.90
N ASN A 89 -29.08 18.50 10.42
CA ASN A 89 -29.09 19.95 10.42
C ASN A 89 -29.50 20.46 9.00
N TRP A 90 -30.40 21.47 9.02
CA TRP A 90 -30.80 22.16 7.79
C TRP A 90 -31.08 23.64 8.10
N LEU A 91 -31.65 24.37 7.16
CA LEU A 91 -31.93 25.80 7.20
C LEU A 91 -32.79 26.22 8.41
N ASP A 92 -33.76 25.39 8.85
CA ASP A 92 -34.66 25.64 9.96
C ASP A 92 -33.95 25.68 11.33
N ASP A 93 -32.76 25.05 11.43
CA ASP A 93 -31.93 25.12 12.65
C ASP A 93 -31.10 26.41 12.69
N GLN A 94 -30.93 27.08 11.55
CA GLN A 94 -30.13 28.29 11.42
C GLN A 94 -31.01 29.57 11.42
N LEU A 95 -32.16 29.50 10.77
CA LEU A 95 -33.04 30.66 10.54
C LEU A 95 -34.50 30.26 10.76
N SER A 96 -35.31 31.24 11.23
CA SER A 96 -36.73 31.01 11.42
C SER A 96 -37.48 31.01 10.09
N LEU A 97 -38.03 29.87 9.69
CA LEU A 97 -38.81 29.72 8.42
C LEU A 97 -40.18 30.41 8.47
N THR A 98 -40.55 31.03 9.62
CA THR A 98 -41.77 31.87 9.72
C THR A 98 -41.59 33.25 9.09
N VAL A 99 -40.33 33.64 8.81
CA VAL A 99 -39.95 34.89 8.16
C VAL A 99 -39.63 34.60 6.70
N PRO A 100 -40.13 35.39 5.73
CA PRO A 100 -39.80 35.23 4.33
C PRO A 100 -38.29 35.17 4.07
N LEU A 101 -37.82 34.22 3.26
CA LEU A 101 -36.40 34.01 3.03
C LEU A 101 -35.71 35.20 2.36
N GLU A 102 -36.47 35.99 1.55
CA GLU A 102 -35.96 37.15 0.82
C GLU A 102 -35.47 38.30 1.72
N ILE A 103 -35.91 38.32 2.96
CA ILE A 103 -35.52 39.37 3.94
C ILE A 103 -34.54 38.86 5.01
N GLN A 104 -34.17 37.59 4.94
CA GLN A 104 -33.17 36.98 5.82
C GLN A 104 -31.75 37.09 5.24
N ASP A 105 -30.75 36.67 6.01
CA ASP A 105 -29.38 36.64 5.52
C ASP A 105 -29.25 35.70 4.34
N GLN A 106 -29.13 36.28 3.16
CA GLN A 106 -29.06 35.53 1.91
C GLN A 106 -27.88 34.56 1.83
N LYS A 107 -26.76 34.91 2.50
CA LYS A 107 -25.60 34.02 2.55
C LYS A 107 -25.93 32.73 3.30
N THR A 108 -26.54 32.83 4.45
CA THR A 108 -26.99 31.67 5.24
C THR A 108 -28.05 30.87 4.47
N VAL A 109 -29.00 31.55 3.80
CA VAL A 109 -30.00 30.84 3.00
C VAL A 109 -29.33 30.04 1.88
N GLU A 110 -28.44 30.66 1.10
CA GLU A 110 -27.75 30.01 -0.02
C GLU A 110 -26.80 28.87 0.42
N ASP A 111 -26.29 28.89 1.64
CA ASP A 111 -25.45 27.80 2.18
C ASP A 111 -26.27 26.50 2.44
N TRP A 112 -27.61 26.60 2.61
CA TRP A 112 -28.48 25.45 2.92
C TRP A 112 -29.59 25.21 1.91
N TYR A 113 -30.02 26.23 1.18
CA TYR A 113 -31.07 26.16 0.17
C TYR A 113 -30.78 27.11 -0.99
N LYS A 114 -30.50 26.57 -2.16
CA LYS A 114 -30.09 27.31 -3.35
C LYS A 114 -30.66 26.69 -4.61
N ASN A 115 -31.18 27.54 -5.52
CA ASN A 115 -31.75 27.12 -6.82
C ASN A 115 -32.82 25.99 -6.72
N GLY A 116 -33.57 25.93 -5.61
CA GLY A 116 -34.54 24.86 -5.36
C GLY A 116 -33.92 23.58 -4.82
N ASN A 117 -32.62 23.54 -4.55
CA ASN A 117 -31.93 22.41 -3.94
C ASN A 117 -31.74 22.64 -2.43
N ALA A 118 -31.98 21.60 -1.63
CA ALA A 118 -31.80 21.61 -0.17
C ALA A 118 -30.56 20.79 0.19
N LEU A 119 -29.67 21.34 1.00
CA LEU A 119 -28.48 20.68 1.54
C LEU A 119 -28.69 20.37 3.03
N TYR A 120 -28.58 19.09 3.39
CA TYR A 120 -28.62 18.64 4.78
C TYR A 120 -27.23 18.21 5.22
N SER A 121 -26.94 18.45 6.49
CA SER A 121 -25.70 18.01 7.15
C SER A 121 -26.07 17.04 8.27
N LEU A 122 -25.65 15.78 8.12
CA LEU A 122 -26.03 14.67 8.99
C LEU A 122 -24.87 14.18 9.84
N VAL A 123 -25.19 13.67 11.03
CA VAL A 123 -24.31 12.84 11.83
C VAL A 123 -24.74 11.39 11.66
N VAL A 124 -23.90 10.58 11.06
CA VAL A 124 -24.10 9.13 10.89
C VAL A 124 -23.19 8.40 11.86
N ASP A 125 -23.76 7.48 12.64
CA ASP A 125 -23.04 6.65 13.62
C ASP A 125 -22.05 5.72 12.96
N GLU A 126 -20.80 5.73 13.43
CA GLU A 126 -19.68 4.92 12.88
C GLU A 126 -19.87 3.41 13.07
N GLY A 127 -20.77 2.96 13.95
CA GLY A 127 -21.07 1.53 14.17
C GLY A 127 -22.12 0.96 13.21
N ASN A 128 -22.95 1.83 12.59
CA ASN A 128 -24.13 1.42 11.80
C ASN A 128 -24.17 1.99 10.38
N GLU A 129 -23.03 2.42 9.86
CA GLU A 129 -22.90 3.15 8.59
C GLU A 129 -23.56 2.45 7.40
N VAL A 130 -23.35 1.12 7.27
CA VAL A 130 -23.86 0.37 6.10
C VAL A 130 -25.39 0.40 6.05
N ALA A 131 -26.05 0.21 7.19
CA ALA A 131 -27.51 0.23 7.26
C ALA A 131 -28.03 1.66 7.09
N ALA A 132 -27.42 2.64 7.77
CA ALA A 132 -27.81 4.05 7.72
C ALA A 132 -27.66 4.64 6.31
N ILE A 133 -26.51 4.47 5.64
CA ILE A 133 -26.27 4.96 4.29
C ILE A 133 -27.20 4.27 3.28
N GLY A 134 -27.46 2.96 3.46
CA GLY A 134 -28.46 2.24 2.67
C GLY A 134 -29.86 2.83 2.82
N ALA A 135 -30.33 3.08 4.05
CA ALA A 135 -31.63 3.67 4.33
C ALA A 135 -31.72 5.14 3.86
N ILE A 136 -30.66 5.94 4.05
CA ILE A 136 -30.59 7.29 3.49
C ILE A 136 -30.80 7.22 1.96
N ARG A 137 -30.13 6.28 1.27
CA ARG A 137 -30.25 6.11 -0.17
C ARG A 137 -31.68 5.75 -0.60
N GLU A 138 -32.36 4.91 0.15
CA GLU A 138 -33.77 4.58 -0.12
C GLU A 138 -34.70 5.80 0.03
N VAL A 139 -34.43 6.66 1.03
CA VAL A 139 -35.20 7.87 1.27
C VAL A 139 -34.98 8.92 0.19
N ILE A 140 -33.72 9.14 -0.23
CA ILE A 140 -33.38 10.20 -1.19
C ILE A 140 -33.53 9.76 -2.66
N GLY A 141 -33.44 8.45 -2.93
CA GLY A 141 -33.47 7.90 -4.29
C GLY A 141 -32.17 8.14 -5.08
N ASP A 142 -32.20 7.75 -6.36
CA ASP A 142 -31.00 7.78 -7.23
C ASP A 142 -30.73 9.13 -7.89
N SER A 143 -31.70 10.05 -7.91
CA SER A 143 -31.58 11.39 -8.51
C SER A 143 -30.87 12.41 -7.62
N ASN A 144 -30.86 12.16 -6.34
CA ASN A 144 -30.26 13.01 -5.33
C ASN A 144 -28.83 12.57 -4.98
N ALA A 145 -28.09 13.41 -4.27
CA ALA A 145 -26.68 13.20 -4.02
C ALA A 145 -26.37 13.13 -2.52
N MET A 146 -25.36 12.32 -2.17
CA MET A 146 -24.80 12.28 -0.82
C MET A 146 -23.29 12.12 -0.87
N SER A 147 -22.60 12.69 0.12
CA SER A 147 -21.14 12.66 0.26
C SER A 147 -20.74 12.68 1.73
N GLY A 148 -19.54 12.23 2.03
CA GLY A 148 -18.98 12.22 3.38
C GLY A 148 -18.23 10.93 3.69
N SER A 149 -17.50 10.92 4.80
CA SER A 149 -16.67 9.78 5.20
C SER A 149 -17.46 8.46 5.31
N PRO A 150 -18.65 8.39 5.94
CA PRO A 150 -19.44 7.16 5.99
C PRO A 150 -19.82 6.62 4.62
N VAL A 151 -20.12 7.51 3.65
CA VAL A 151 -20.47 7.12 2.28
C VAL A 151 -19.27 6.48 1.58
N GLU A 152 -18.07 7.06 1.75
CA GLU A 152 -16.82 6.53 1.19
C GLU A 152 -16.44 5.19 1.82
N THR A 153 -16.58 5.03 3.13
CA THR A 153 -16.31 3.79 3.87
C THR A 153 -17.24 2.65 3.41
N VAL A 154 -18.54 2.93 3.28
CA VAL A 154 -19.53 1.94 2.82
C VAL A 154 -19.24 1.50 1.38
N ASP A 155 -18.91 2.42 0.48
CA ASP A 155 -18.53 2.08 -0.89
C ASP A 155 -17.26 1.23 -0.94
N ALA A 156 -16.24 1.59 -0.19
CA ALA A 156 -15.02 0.80 -0.07
C ALA A 156 -15.31 -0.63 0.41
N ARG A 157 -16.20 -0.78 1.41
CA ARG A 157 -16.62 -2.07 1.94
C ARG A 157 -17.37 -2.93 0.93
N LEU A 158 -18.35 -2.34 0.21
CA LEU A 158 -19.14 -3.06 -0.79
C LEU A 158 -18.29 -3.43 -2.02
N SER A 159 -17.38 -2.56 -2.42
CA SER A 159 -16.51 -2.78 -3.57
C SER A 159 -15.43 -3.82 -3.31
N ALA A 160 -14.81 -3.83 -2.12
CA ALA A 160 -13.65 -4.67 -1.79
C ALA A 160 -13.90 -6.17 -2.03
N GLY A 161 -15.07 -6.69 -1.60
CA GLY A 161 -15.40 -8.10 -1.78
C GLY A 161 -15.51 -8.52 -3.26
N SER A 162 -16.18 -7.68 -4.06
CA SER A 162 -16.34 -7.91 -5.49
C SER A 162 -15.02 -7.78 -6.25
N ASP A 163 -14.20 -6.82 -5.87
CA ASP A 163 -12.89 -6.58 -6.47
C ASP A 163 -11.92 -7.73 -6.18
N MET A 164 -11.88 -8.23 -4.94
CA MET A 164 -11.05 -9.37 -4.59
C MET A 164 -11.43 -10.63 -5.40
N ALA A 165 -12.73 -10.90 -5.56
CA ALA A 165 -13.20 -12.03 -6.37
C ALA A 165 -12.83 -11.88 -7.85
N LYS A 166 -12.99 -10.68 -8.42
CA LYS A 166 -12.57 -10.37 -9.81
C LYS A 166 -11.07 -10.54 -9.99
N MET A 167 -10.28 -9.97 -9.09
CA MET A 167 -8.82 -10.05 -9.16
C MET A 167 -8.31 -11.48 -9.05
N MET A 168 -8.84 -12.29 -8.13
CA MET A 168 -8.49 -13.71 -8.03
C MET A 168 -8.94 -14.50 -9.26
N GLY A 169 -10.11 -14.19 -9.82
CA GLY A 169 -10.61 -14.78 -11.06
C GLY A 169 -9.73 -14.50 -12.28
N ILE A 170 -9.00 -13.39 -12.30
CA ILE A 170 -8.09 -13.01 -13.39
C ILE A 170 -6.67 -13.51 -13.13
N ILE A 171 -6.13 -13.32 -11.90
CA ILE A 171 -4.72 -13.60 -11.63
C ILE A 171 -4.40 -15.10 -11.70
N ILE A 172 -5.28 -15.96 -11.19
CA ILE A 172 -5.07 -17.41 -11.17
C ILE A 172 -4.92 -17.97 -12.59
N PRO A 173 -5.83 -17.73 -13.54
CA PRO A 173 -5.66 -18.20 -14.92
C PRO A 173 -4.43 -17.60 -15.62
N VAL A 174 -4.15 -16.31 -15.40
CA VAL A 174 -3.02 -15.66 -16.07
C VAL A 174 -1.67 -16.20 -15.58
N ILE A 175 -1.50 -16.34 -14.24
CA ILE A 175 -0.27 -16.96 -13.70
C ILE A 175 -0.15 -18.42 -14.13
N PHE A 176 -1.27 -19.17 -14.12
CA PHE A 176 -1.28 -20.54 -14.61
C PHE A 176 -0.78 -20.62 -16.06
N LEU A 177 -1.23 -19.71 -16.90
CA LEU A 177 -0.82 -19.63 -18.30
C LEU A 177 0.67 -19.25 -18.44
N ILE A 178 1.17 -18.28 -17.67
CA ILE A 178 2.60 -17.93 -17.63
C ILE A 178 3.42 -19.15 -17.24
N LEU A 179 3.04 -19.85 -16.17
CA LEU A 179 3.74 -21.04 -15.72
C LEU A 179 3.70 -22.16 -16.76
N LEU A 180 2.59 -22.33 -17.44
CA LEU A 180 2.43 -23.33 -18.50
C LEU A 180 3.44 -23.13 -19.67
N PHE A 181 3.72 -21.87 -20.02
CA PHE A 181 4.72 -21.54 -21.04
C PHE A 181 6.16 -21.62 -20.55
N THR A 182 6.39 -21.44 -19.25
CA THR A 182 7.73 -21.34 -18.68
C THR A 182 8.25 -22.65 -18.11
N THR A 183 7.38 -23.56 -17.72
CA THR A 183 7.73 -24.90 -17.19
C THR A 183 7.94 -25.93 -18.31
N THR A 184 8.40 -27.10 -17.93
CA THR A 184 8.70 -28.22 -18.83
C THR A 184 7.69 -29.36 -18.74
N SER A 185 6.65 -29.20 -17.92
CA SER A 185 5.55 -30.16 -17.76
C SER A 185 4.21 -29.43 -17.58
N TRP A 186 3.16 -29.93 -18.22
CA TRP A 186 1.79 -29.41 -18.09
C TRP A 186 1.22 -29.54 -16.67
N PHE A 187 1.82 -30.38 -15.83
CA PHE A 187 1.34 -30.61 -14.46
C PHE A 187 2.07 -29.78 -13.39
N GLU A 188 3.25 -29.26 -13.68
CA GLU A 188 4.03 -28.40 -12.76
C GLU A 188 3.28 -27.15 -12.31
N PRO A 189 2.59 -26.39 -13.20
CA PRO A 189 1.79 -25.24 -12.80
C PRO A 189 0.73 -25.54 -11.74
N VAL A 190 0.13 -26.75 -11.79
CA VAL A 190 -0.85 -27.19 -10.80
C VAL A 190 -0.19 -27.35 -9.42
N ILE A 191 0.99 -27.96 -9.36
CA ILE A 191 1.73 -28.12 -8.09
C ILE A 191 2.09 -26.75 -7.49
N PHE A 192 2.55 -25.82 -8.31
CA PHE A 192 2.87 -24.46 -7.88
C PHE A 192 1.64 -23.75 -7.31
N MET A 193 0.53 -23.77 -8.04
CA MET A 193 -0.71 -23.11 -7.61
C MET A 193 -1.27 -23.71 -6.32
N VAL A 194 -1.22 -25.06 -6.17
CA VAL A 194 -1.63 -25.73 -4.94
C VAL A 194 -0.72 -25.34 -3.76
N ASN A 195 0.60 -25.32 -3.97
CA ASN A 195 1.56 -24.95 -2.93
C ASN A 195 1.32 -23.53 -2.40
N VAL A 196 1.22 -22.57 -3.32
CA VAL A 196 1.02 -21.15 -2.94
C VAL A 196 -0.41 -20.92 -2.45
N GLY A 197 -1.41 -21.56 -3.04
CA GLY A 197 -2.81 -21.48 -2.58
C GLY A 197 -2.97 -21.90 -1.12
N ILE A 198 -2.35 -23.03 -0.72
CA ILE A 198 -2.35 -23.50 0.69
C ILE A 198 -1.66 -22.46 1.59
N ALA A 199 -0.53 -21.89 1.15
CA ALA A 199 0.17 -20.87 1.94
C ALA A 199 -0.69 -19.60 2.13
N ILE A 200 -1.40 -19.14 1.10
CA ILE A 200 -2.31 -17.99 1.18
C ILE A 200 -3.47 -18.28 2.13
N ILE A 201 -4.13 -19.42 2.02
CA ILE A 201 -5.27 -19.78 2.88
C ILE A 201 -4.83 -19.83 4.35
N ILE A 202 -3.68 -20.44 4.64
CA ILE A 202 -3.13 -20.48 6.00
C ILE A 202 -2.81 -19.06 6.49
N ASN A 203 -2.22 -18.22 5.63
CA ASN A 203 -1.92 -16.82 5.98
C ASN A 203 -3.20 -16.03 6.29
N MET A 204 -4.22 -16.13 5.44
CA MET A 204 -5.49 -15.41 5.62
C MET A 204 -6.19 -15.83 6.93
N GLY A 205 -6.29 -17.13 7.22
CA GLY A 205 -6.93 -17.60 8.46
C GLY A 205 -6.16 -17.23 9.71
N THR A 206 -4.83 -17.24 9.65
CA THR A 206 -3.99 -16.84 10.79
C THR A 206 -3.95 -15.31 11.02
N ASN A 207 -4.55 -14.48 10.16
CA ASN A 207 -4.73 -13.06 10.41
C ASN A 207 -5.62 -12.78 11.61
N LEU A 208 -6.48 -13.71 12.00
CA LEU A 208 -7.29 -13.61 13.23
C LEU A 208 -6.45 -13.30 14.49
N ILE A 209 -5.15 -13.62 14.50
CA ILE A 209 -4.23 -13.31 15.60
C ILE A 209 -4.07 -11.79 15.79
N PHE A 210 -4.28 -11.00 14.74
CA PHE A 210 -4.15 -9.54 14.78
C PHE A 210 -5.46 -8.82 15.17
N GLY A 211 -6.58 -9.55 15.29
CA GLY A 211 -7.92 -9.03 15.52
C GLY A 211 -8.51 -8.51 14.21
N GLU A 212 -8.22 -7.28 13.87
CA GLU A 212 -8.62 -6.65 12.60
C GLU A 212 -7.42 -6.44 11.66
N ILE A 213 -7.69 -6.30 10.38
CA ILE A 213 -6.70 -5.95 9.36
C ILE A 213 -7.25 -4.89 8.41
N CYS A 214 -6.35 -4.05 7.87
CA CYS A 214 -6.70 -3.05 6.87
C CYS A 214 -7.21 -3.71 5.58
N PHE A 215 -8.25 -3.13 4.96
CA PHE A 215 -8.78 -3.61 3.68
C PHE A 215 -7.72 -3.62 2.56
N ILE A 216 -6.76 -2.69 2.58
CA ILE A 216 -5.63 -2.65 1.63
C ILE A 216 -4.75 -3.88 1.82
N THR A 217 -4.43 -4.22 3.07
CA THR A 217 -3.65 -5.41 3.42
C THR A 217 -4.37 -6.69 3.00
N ASN A 218 -5.67 -6.78 3.28
CA ASN A 218 -6.48 -7.94 2.91
C ASN A 218 -6.51 -8.16 1.40
N THR A 219 -6.72 -7.09 0.64
CA THR A 219 -6.91 -7.16 -0.82
C THR A 219 -5.57 -7.34 -1.56
N ALA A 220 -4.58 -6.49 -1.27
CA ALA A 220 -3.29 -6.54 -1.94
C ALA A 220 -2.40 -7.68 -1.41
N GLY A 221 -2.53 -8.03 -0.12
CA GLY A 221 -1.65 -8.99 0.55
C GLY A 221 -1.68 -10.38 -0.08
N ALA A 222 -2.85 -10.92 -0.39
CA ALA A 222 -2.98 -12.23 -1.02
C ALA A 222 -2.33 -12.27 -2.42
N ILE A 223 -2.49 -11.20 -3.21
CA ILE A 223 -1.93 -11.09 -4.57
C ILE A 223 -0.41 -10.91 -4.51
N LEU A 224 0.08 -10.07 -3.62
CA LEU A 224 1.51 -9.87 -3.42
C LEU A 224 2.18 -11.13 -2.88
N GLN A 225 1.56 -11.84 -1.92
CA GLN A 225 2.05 -13.12 -1.44
C GLN A 225 2.13 -14.15 -2.56
N LEU A 226 1.09 -14.28 -3.40
CA LEU A 226 1.10 -15.17 -4.56
C LEU A 226 2.28 -14.85 -5.50
N ALA A 227 2.44 -13.58 -5.82
CA ALA A 227 3.46 -13.14 -6.78
C ALA A 227 4.90 -13.30 -6.24
N CYS A 228 5.14 -12.97 -4.96
CA CYS A 228 6.48 -13.05 -4.35
C CYS A 228 6.88 -14.47 -3.92
N SER A 229 5.90 -15.37 -3.68
CA SER A 229 6.20 -16.73 -3.20
C SER A 229 6.47 -17.73 -4.29
N MET A 230 6.07 -17.44 -5.53
CA MET A 230 6.19 -18.37 -6.65
C MET A 230 7.63 -18.71 -6.97
N ASP A 231 8.54 -17.78 -6.79
CA ASP A 231 9.96 -17.89 -7.09
C ASP A 231 10.64 -19.04 -6.35
N TYR A 232 10.29 -19.21 -5.08
CA TYR A 232 10.86 -20.27 -4.24
C TYR A 232 10.45 -21.66 -4.74
N ALA A 233 9.21 -21.78 -5.19
CA ALA A 233 8.68 -23.03 -5.73
C ALA A 233 9.32 -23.39 -7.08
N ILE A 234 9.43 -22.40 -7.99
CA ILE A 234 10.08 -22.58 -9.30
C ILE A 234 11.53 -23.02 -9.11
N PHE A 235 12.28 -22.31 -8.25
CA PHE A 235 13.70 -22.60 -8.02
C PHE A 235 13.92 -24.02 -7.47
N LEU A 236 13.06 -24.48 -6.54
CA LEU A 236 13.16 -25.83 -5.99
C LEU A 236 12.92 -26.90 -7.05
N LEU A 237 11.90 -26.71 -7.90
CA LEU A 237 11.55 -27.71 -8.90
C LEU A 237 12.56 -27.74 -10.07
N GLU A 238 13.09 -26.58 -10.49
CA GLU A 238 14.18 -26.52 -11.47
C GLU A 238 15.41 -27.33 -11.01
N ARG A 239 15.78 -27.22 -9.72
CA ARG A 239 16.87 -28.03 -9.14
C ARG A 239 16.53 -29.52 -9.07
N PHE A 240 15.29 -29.85 -8.78
CA PHE A 240 14.84 -31.25 -8.84
C PHE A 240 14.97 -31.83 -10.25
N GLU A 241 14.53 -31.11 -11.27
CA GLU A 241 14.68 -31.52 -12.68
C GLU A 241 16.15 -31.62 -13.10
N GLU A 242 17.02 -30.70 -12.67
CA GLU A 242 18.46 -30.72 -12.97
C GLU A 242 19.06 -32.07 -12.48
N PHE A 243 18.79 -32.45 -11.22
CA PHE A 243 19.26 -33.72 -10.68
C PHE A 243 18.60 -34.95 -11.31
N ARG A 244 17.36 -34.84 -11.79
CA ARG A 244 16.70 -35.89 -12.58
C ARG A 244 17.37 -36.09 -13.94
N LYS A 245 17.78 -35.00 -14.60
CA LYS A 245 18.55 -35.07 -15.88
C LYS A 245 19.95 -35.65 -15.69
N GLU A 246 20.54 -35.54 -14.51
CA GLU A 246 21.79 -36.23 -14.13
C GLU A 246 21.61 -37.76 -13.92
N GLY A 247 20.38 -38.29 -13.98
CA GLY A 247 20.08 -39.71 -13.88
C GLY A 247 19.78 -40.21 -12.46
N LEU A 248 19.60 -39.32 -11.48
CA LEU A 248 19.27 -39.69 -10.11
C LEU A 248 17.83 -40.21 -9.98
N GLN A 249 17.61 -41.15 -9.05
CA GLN A 249 16.27 -41.60 -8.72
C GLN A 249 15.43 -40.46 -8.11
N PRO A 250 14.09 -40.44 -8.32
CA PRO A 250 13.25 -39.31 -7.92
C PRO A 250 13.39 -38.90 -6.44
N GLU A 251 13.44 -39.85 -5.53
CA GLU A 251 13.58 -39.57 -4.09
C GLU A 251 14.95 -38.97 -3.76
N GLU A 252 16.04 -39.49 -4.36
CA GLU A 252 17.38 -38.98 -4.16
C GLU A 252 17.55 -37.60 -4.80
N ALA A 253 17.01 -37.38 -6.00
CA ALA A 253 16.99 -36.09 -6.69
C ALA A 253 16.28 -35.04 -5.86
N MET A 254 15.12 -35.37 -5.26
CA MET A 254 14.37 -34.44 -4.40
C MET A 254 15.14 -34.11 -3.12
N VAL A 255 15.75 -35.10 -2.46
CA VAL A 255 16.56 -34.85 -1.25
C VAL A 255 17.72 -33.91 -1.57
N ARG A 256 18.45 -34.16 -2.68
CA ARG A 256 19.57 -33.30 -3.09
C ARG A 256 19.08 -31.91 -3.49
N ALA A 257 17.94 -31.79 -4.18
CA ALA A 257 17.33 -30.52 -4.54
C ALA A 257 17.01 -29.69 -3.30
N VAL A 258 16.30 -30.26 -2.31
CA VAL A 258 15.96 -29.58 -1.06
C VAL A 258 17.23 -29.14 -0.33
N VAL A 259 18.19 -30.04 -0.09
CA VAL A 259 19.43 -29.71 0.64
C VAL A 259 20.24 -28.60 -0.06
N ARG A 260 20.35 -28.66 -1.40
CA ARG A 260 21.12 -27.67 -2.16
C ARG A 260 20.40 -26.33 -2.27
N SER A 261 19.06 -26.33 -2.31
CA SER A 261 18.25 -25.12 -2.49
C SER A 261 17.92 -24.42 -1.20
N THR A 262 17.85 -25.12 -0.06
CA THR A 262 17.41 -24.55 1.22
C THR A 262 18.16 -23.28 1.60
N GLY A 263 19.50 -23.27 1.45
CA GLY A 263 20.30 -22.08 1.78
C GLY A 263 19.95 -20.86 0.92
N SER A 264 19.79 -21.05 -0.37
CA SER A 264 19.44 -19.96 -1.30
C SER A 264 18.00 -19.50 -1.12
N ILE A 265 17.05 -20.42 -1.01
CA ILE A 265 15.62 -20.13 -0.78
C ILE A 265 15.43 -19.42 0.57
N ALA A 266 16.04 -19.92 1.64
CA ALA A 266 15.92 -19.33 2.97
C ALA A 266 16.54 -17.92 3.02
N SER A 267 17.68 -17.72 2.36
CA SER A 267 18.33 -16.40 2.31
C SER A 267 17.49 -15.39 1.52
N SER A 268 16.99 -15.78 0.35
CA SER A 268 16.09 -14.97 -0.48
C SER A 268 14.80 -14.65 0.26
N GLY A 269 14.12 -15.67 0.79
CA GLY A 269 12.90 -15.43 1.56
C GLY A 269 13.10 -14.60 2.82
N LEU A 270 14.26 -14.72 3.49
CA LEU A 270 14.57 -13.89 4.66
C LEU A 270 14.76 -12.40 4.28
N THR A 271 15.36 -12.11 3.13
CA THR A 271 15.46 -10.71 2.65
C THR A 271 14.09 -10.13 2.37
N THR A 272 13.17 -10.91 1.78
CA THR A 272 11.78 -10.49 1.53
C THR A 272 11.01 -10.29 2.84
N VAL A 273 11.11 -11.23 3.77
CA VAL A 273 10.50 -11.12 5.11
C VAL A 273 11.00 -9.87 5.82
N MET A 274 12.31 -9.60 5.82
CA MET A 274 12.87 -8.41 6.50
C MET A 274 12.49 -7.11 5.79
N GLY A 275 12.32 -7.11 4.48
CA GLY A 275 11.75 -5.97 3.74
C GLY A 275 10.36 -5.61 4.26
N PHE A 276 9.50 -6.60 4.48
CA PHE A 276 8.17 -6.38 5.05
C PHE A 276 8.20 -6.07 6.56
N VAL A 277 9.05 -6.75 7.34
CA VAL A 277 9.22 -6.46 8.76
C VAL A 277 9.66 -5.00 8.99
N ALA A 278 10.43 -4.42 8.08
CA ALA A 278 10.83 -3.02 8.22
C ALA A 278 9.64 -2.05 8.23
N LEU A 279 8.51 -2.40 7.61
CA LEU A 279 7.27 -1.61 7.67
C LEU A 279 6.71 -1.52 9.08
N THR A 280 7.01 -2.48 9.96
CA THR A 280 6.53 -2.44 11.36
C THR A 280 7.17 -1.32 12.19
N ALA A 281 8.20 -0.67 11.67
CA ALA A 281 8.82 0.49 12.30
C ALA A 281 8.08 1.81 12.04
N MET A 282 7.00 1.78 11.25
CA MET A 282 6.12 2.93 11.03
C MET A 282 5.25 3.19 12.25
N ARG A 283 4.95 4.47 12.49
CA ARG A 283 3.93 4.91 13.44
C ARG A 283 2.54 4.87 12.81
N PHE A 284 2.44 5.13 11.50
CA PHE A 284 1.20 4.97 10.74
C PHE A 284 0.86 3.48 10.62
N LEU A 285 -0.22 3.05 11.27
CA LEU A 285 -0.50 1.65 11.58
C LEU A 285 -0.75 0.74 10.37
N ILE A 286 -1.06 1.29 9.19
CA ILE A 286 -1.13 0.49 7.94
C ILE A 286 0.22 -0.16 7.62
N GLY A 287 1.34 0.50 7.97
CA GLY A 287 2.67 -0.08 7.79
C GLY A 287 2.88 -1.36 8.60
N PRO A 288 2.74 -1.32 9.93
CA PRO A 288 2.78 -2.52 10.78
C PRO A 288 1.81 -3.61 10.38
N ASP A 289 0.56 -3.25 10.07
CA ASP A 289 -0.48 -4.19 9.63
C ASP A 289 -0.03 -4.96 8.38
N MET A 290 0.30 -4.26 7.32
CA MET A 290 0.75 -4.88 6.07
C MET A 290 2.10 -5.59 6.24
N GLY A 291 3.01 -5.01 7.02
CA GLY A 291 4.32 -5.58 7.31
C GLY A 291 4.23 -6.94 7.99
N LEU A 292 3.40 -7.07 9.01
CA LEU A 292 3.20 -8.32 9.74
C LEU A 292 2.48 -9.37 8.90
N VAL A 293 1.39 -9.01 8.23
CA VAL A 293 0.61 -9.95 7.39
C VAL A 293 1.45 -10.49 6.24
N LEU A 294 2.19 -9.63 5.52
CA LEU A 294 3.03 -10.07 4.39
C LEU A 294 4.26 -10.83 4.85
N SER A 295 4.96 -10.40 5.90
CA SER A 295 6.13 -11.12 6.42
C SER A 295 5.77 -12.52 6.88
N LYS A 296 4.65 -12.66 7.63
CA LYS A 296 4.09 -13.95 8.02
C LYS A 296 3.71 -14.78 6.80
N GLY A 297 3.04 -14.19 5.81
CA GLY A 297 2.65 -14.84 4.57
C GLY A 297 3.84 -15.43 3.80
N ILE A 298 4.92 -14.66 3.64
CA ILE A 298 6.15 -15.15 3.00
C ILE A 298 6.84 -16.24 3.84
N ALA A 299 6.89 -16.10 5.16
CA ALA A 299 7.43 -17.14 6.04
C ALA A 299 6.65 -18.46 5.92
N ILE A 300 5.32 -18.40 5.89
CA ILE A 300 4.46 -19.59 5.63
C ILE A 300 4.76 -20.16 4.23
N SER A 301 4.90 -19.31 3.22
CA SER A 301 5.21 -19.75 1.86
C SER A 301 6.58 -20.44 1.76
N LEU A 302 7.59 -20.00 2.51
CA LEU A 302 8.87 -20.69 2.62
C LEU A 302 8.72 -22.08 3.25
N VAL A 303 7.96 -22.18 4.33
CA VAL A 303 7.72 -23.47 4.98
C VAL A 303 6.94 -24.42 4.07
N THR A 304 5.89 -23.94 3.39
CA THR A 304 5.14 -24.79 2.43
C THR A 304 6.02 -25.24 1.28
N THR A 305 6.85 -24.36 0.74
CA THR A 305 7.76 -24.70 -0.37
C THR A 305 8.84 -25.69 0.05
N LEU A 306 9.42 -25.58 1.24
CA LEU A 306 10.49 -26.49 1.69
C LEU A 306 9.97 -27.80 2.28
N VAL A 307 8.72 -27.84 2.79
CA VAL A 307 8.18 -29.00 3.51
C VAL A 307 7.03 -29.66 2.75
N PHE A 308 6.02 -28.93 2.34
CA PHE A 308 4.83 -29.46 1.68
C PHE A 308 5.09 -29.80 0.21
N MET A 309 5.66 -28.87 -0.54
CA MET A 309 5.87 -29.04 -1.99
C MET A 309 6.70 -30.27 -2.36
N PRO A 310 7.83 -30.61 -1.71
CA PRO A 310 8.57 -31.86 -2.00
C PRO A 310 7.72 -33.11 -1.81
N CYS A 311 6.84 -33.11 -0.79
CA CYS A 311 5.96 -34.23 -0.53
C CYS A 311 4.90 -34.40 -1.62
N VAL A 312 4.26 -33.30 -2.06
CA VAL A 312 3.29 -33.32 -3.16
C VAL A 312 3.95 -33.70 -4.49
N THR A 313 5.11 -33.14 -4.79
CA THR A 313 5.87 -33.46 -5.99
C THR A 313 6.18 -34.96 -6.04
N MET A 314 6.53 -35.57 -4.91
CA MET A 314 6.78 -37.04 -4.83
C MET A 314 5.52 -37.91 -4.97
N PHE A 315 4.32 -37.38 -4.75
CA PHE A 315 3.09 -38.05 -5.15
C PHE A 315 2.81 -37.97 -6.63
N CYS A 316 3.17 -36.83 -7.23
CA CYS A 316 2.79 -36.44 -8.59
C CYS A 316 3.91 -36.62 -9.63
N TYR A 317 5.14 -37.07 -9.26
CA TYR A 317 6.30 -37.10 -10.19
C TYR A 317 6.03 -37.92 -11.44
N ARG A 318 5.23 -39.00 -11.36
CA ARG A 318 4.85 -39.81 -12.54
C ARG A 318 3.95 -39.04 -13.50
N LEU A 319 3.13 -38.10 -12.98
CA LEU A 319 2.32 -37.21 -13.82
C LEU A 319 3.19 -36.14 -14.47
N ILE A 320 4.16 -35.60 -13.72
CA ILE A 320 5.15 -34.64 -14.28
C ILE A 320 5.89 -35.32 -15.44
N ASP A 321 6.43 -36.53 -15.23
CA ASP A 321 7.16 -37.27 -16.27
C ASP A 321 6.27 -37.58 -17.50
N ARG A 322 4.98 -37.92 -17.29
CA ARG A 322 4.03 -38.23 -18.38
C ARG A 322 3.60 -37.00 -19.17
N THR A 323 3.57 -35.85 -18.55
CA THR A 323 3.12 -34.58 -19.16
C THR A 323 4.30 -33.70 -19.55
N SER A 324 5.53 -34.23 -19.53
CA SER A 324 6.71 -33.48 -19.92
C SER A 324 6.67 -33.08 -21.39
N HIS A 325 7.06 -31.85 -21.66
CA HIS A 325 7.16 -31.29 -23.00
C HIS A 325 8.45 -30.46 -23.16
N ARG A 326 8.78 -30.16 -24.41
CA ARG A 326 9.91 -29.28 -24.66
C ARG A 326 9.61 -27.86 -24.17
N SER A 327 10.57 -27.24 -23.48
CA SER A 327 10.44 -25.84 -23.06
C SER A 327 10.08 -24.94 -24.25
N PHE A 328 9.05 -24.11 -24.06
CA PHE A 328 8.62 -23.08 -25.01
C PHE A 328 9.50 -21.83 -24.93
N LEU A 329 10.29 -21.69 -23.85
CA LEU A 329 11.19 -20.55 -23.69
C LEU A 329 12.26 -20.58 -24.79
N PRO A 330 12.47 -19.43 -25.47
CA PRO A 330 13.53 -19.33 -26.47
C PRO A 330 14.90 -19.44 -25.82
N SER A 331 15.89 -19.88 -26.61
CA SER A 331 17.27 -19.78 -26.16
C SER A 331 17.67 -18.31 -26.05
N PHE A 332 17.95 -17.84 -24.82
CA PHE A 332 18.23 -16.42 -24.50
C PHE A 332 19.60 -15.92 -25.05
N HIS A 333 20.20 -16.59 -26.01
CA HIS A 333 21.47 -16.20 -26.66
C HIS A 333 21.45 -14.81 -27.31
N ARG A 334 20.31 -14.43 -27.94
CA ARG A 334 20.18 -13.09 -28.55
C ARG A 334 20.04 -12.03 -27.47
N LEU A 335 19.26 -12.31 -26.43
CA LEU A 335 19.08 -11.42 -25.29
C LEU A 335 20.40 -11.20 -24.54
N ALA A 336 21.16 -12.27 -24.24
CA ALA A 336 22.45 -12.19 -23.58
C ALA A 336 23.46 -11.35 -24.37
N ARG A 337 23.57 -11.57 -25.69
CA ARG A 337 24.44 -10.75 -26.56
C ARG A 337 23.98 -9.28 -26.62
N GLY A 338 22.68 -9.04 -26.70
CA GLY A 338 22.10 -7.70 -26.70
C GLY A 338 22.40 -6.96 -25.38
N ALA A 339 22.12 -7.58 -24.25
CA ALA A 339 22.38 -7.03 -22.92
C ALA A 339 23.87 -6.70 -22.72
N VAL A 340 24.77 -7.62 -23.11
CA VAL A 340 26.21 -7.38 -23.03
C VAL A 340 26.66 -6.24 -23.96
N ARG A 341 26.03 -6.05 -25.11
CA ARG A 341 26.36 -4.95 -26.04
C ARG A 341 25.97 -3.60 -25.53
N ILE A 342 24.79 -3.49 -24.89
CA ILE A 342 24.23 -2.19 -24.41
C ILE A 342 24.60 -1.88 -22.96
N LYS A 343 25.15 -2.85 -22.20
CA LYS A 343 25.38 -2.72 -20.76
C LYS A 343 26.14 -1.44 -20.36
N GLY A 344 27.15 -1.05 -21.14
CA GLY A 344 27.95 0.17 -20.85
C GLY A 344 27.15 1.44 -21.01
N PHE A 345 26.37 1.55 -22.08
CA PHE A 345 25.50 2.69 -22.35
C PHE A 345 24.41 2.83 -21.26
N VAL A 346 23.71 1.73 -20.96
CA VAL A 346 22.65 1.73 -19.95
C VAL A 346 23.19 2.07 -18.56
N THR A 347 24.39 1.59 -18.20
CA THR A 347 25.03 1.95 -16.93
C THR A 347 25.26 3.45 -16.81
N VAL A 348 25.81 4.09 -17.85
CA VAL A 348 26.03 5.54 -17.85
C VAL A 348 24.70 6.29 -17.79
N LEU A 349 23.71 5.84 -18.56
CA LEU A 349 22.36 6.43 -18.56
C LEU A 349 21.72 6.36 -17.18
N VAL A 350 21.74 5.18 -16.53
CA VAL A 350 21.15 4.99 -15.19
C VAL A 350 21.85 5.87 -14.15
N LEU A 351 23.17 5.91 -14.15
CA LEU A 351 23.93 6.76 -13.22
C LEU A 351 23.64 8.25 -13.42
N LEU A 352 23.43 8.68 -14.67
CA LEU A 352 23.07 10.04 -15.01
C LEU A 352 21.63 10.39 -14.60
N LEU A 353 20.71 9.42 -14.72
CA LEU A 353 19.31 9.61 -14.32
C LEU A 353 19.10 9.51 -12.80
N LEU A 354 20.00 8.90 -12.05
CA LEU A 354 19.81 8.63 -10.63
C LEU A 354 19.62 9.91 -9.81
N VAL A 355 20.41 10.95 -10.05
CA VAL A 355 20.30 12.24 -9.36
C VAL A 355 19.02 12.99 -9.74
N PRO A 356 18.67 13.18 -11.03
CA PRO A 356 17.39 13.78 -11.42
C PRO A 356 16.18 13.02 -10.86
N CYS A 357 16.18 11.69 -10.90
CA CYS A 357 15.08 10.89 -10.36
C CYS A 357 14.96 11.04 -8.83
N TYR A 358 16.07 11.07 -8.11
CA TYR A 358 16.05 11.32 -6.67
C TYR A 358 15.50 12.72 -6.32
N LEU A 359 15.87 13.74 -7.08
CA LEU A 359 15.34 15.10 -6.89
C LEU A 359 13.87 15.21 -7.29
N ALA A 360 13.46 14.55 -8.37
CA ALA A 360 12.07 14.50 -8.82
C ALA A 360 11.16 13.87 -7.75
N GLN A 361 11.62 12.82 -7.08
CA GLN A 361 10.89 12.15 -6.01
C GLN A 361 10.51 13.10 -4.87
N ARG A 362 11.34 14.11 -4.56
CA ARG A 362 11.07 15.10 -3.49
C ARG A 362 9.98 16.11 -3.84
N ASN A 363 9.65 16.24 -5.12
CA ASN A 363 8.69 17.21 -5.62
C ASN A 363 7.41 16.54 -6.16
N ILE A 364 7.15 15.30 -5.80
CA ILE A 364 5.91 14.60 -6.17
C ILE A 364 4.76 15.17 -5.33
N HIS A 365 3.62 15.39 -5.99
CA HIS A 365 2.38 15.70 -5.30
C HIS A 365 1.77 14.41 -4.76
N PHE A 366 1.83 14.27 -3.43
CA PHE A 366 1.20 13.16 -2.74
C PHE A 366 -0.22 13.51 -2.32
N VAL A 367 -1.10 12.52 -2.38
CA VAL A 367 -2.45 12.52 -1.82
C VAL A 367 -2.44 11.60 -0.60
N TYR A 368 -2.94 12.10 0.52
CA TYR A 368 -2.90 11.41 1.82
C TYR A 368 -4.28 10.90 2.25
N GLY A 369 -5.35 11.65 1.91
CA GLY A 369 -6.71 11.37 2.33
C GLY A 369 -7.45 10.34 1.48
N ALA A 370 -8.67 10.05 1.91
CA ALA A 370 -9.59 9.12 1.25
C ALA A 370 -10.30 9.71 0.02
N SER A 371 -10.26 11.04 -0.15
CA SER A 371 -11.05 11.78 -1.16
C SER A 371 -10.81 11.35 -2.62
N GLU A 372 -9.68 10.72 -2.91
CA GLU A 372 -9.35 10.16 -4.23
C GLU A 372 -9.24 8.63 -4.22
N MET A 373 -9.92 7.94 -3.29
CA MET A 373 -9.89 6.47 -3.24
C MET A 373 -10.64 5.83 -4.39
N THR A 374 -11.69 6.48 -4.89
CA THR A 374 -12.54 6.00 -5.98
C THR A 374 -12.30 6.77 -7.28
N GLY A 375 -12.44 6.09 -8.41
CA GLY A 375 -12.22 6.71 -9.72
C GLY A 375 -13.22 7.83 -10.04
N PRO A 376 -12.85 8.80 -10.90
CA PRO A 376 -13.68 9.97 -11.22
C PRO A 376 -15.03 9.59 -11.86
N GLU A 377 -15.14 8.40 -12.44
CA GLU A 377 -16.39 7.88 -13.03
C GLU A 377 -17.32 7.24 -11.98
N SER A 378 -16.90 7.14 -10.71
CA SER A 378 -17.72 6.54 -9.66
C SER A 378 -18.93 7.42 -9.33
N ARG A 379 -20.00 6.79 -8.83
CA ARG A 379 -21.19 7.50 -8.38
C ARG A 379 -20.89 8.49 -7.27
N ILE A 380 -20.09 8.08 -6.28
CA ILE A 380 -19.73 8.90 -5.12
C ILE A 380 -19.00 10.18 -5.52
N VAL A 381 -18.03 10.09 -6.44
CA VAL A 381 -17.30 11.27 -6.92
C VAL A 381 -18.25 12.20 -7.65
N ARG A 382 -19.11 11.69 -8.55
CA ARG A 382 -20.09 12.51 -9.25
C ARG A 382 -21.10 13.19 -8.31
N GLU A 383 -21.56 12.49 -7.26
CA GLU A 383 -22.48 13.05 -6.27
C GLU A 383 -21.79 14.11 -5.40
N ARG A 384 -20.57 13.86 -4.95
CA ARG A 384 -19.74 14.84 -4.23
C ARG A 384 -19.50 16.09 -5.06
N ASP A 385 -19.10 15.92 -6.32
CA ASP A 385 -18.84 17.02 -7.22
C ASP A 385 -20.12 17.82 -7.50
N ALA A 386 -21.29 17.17 -7.66
CA ALA A 386 -22.57 17.86 -7.81
C ALA A 386 -22.95 18.68 -6.57
N ILE A 387 -22.66 18.19 -5.35
CA ILE A 387 -22.87 18.97 -4.11
C ILE A 387 -21.90 20.15 -4.06
N ASN A 388 -20.64 19.93 -4.41
CA ASN A 388 -19.64 20.98 -4.38
C ASN A 388 -19.83 22.05 -5.46
N ASP A 389 -20.30 21.69 -6.64
CA ASP A 389 -20.64 22.63 -7.70
C ASP A 389 -21.80 23.57 -7.31
N GLU A 390 -22.80 23.06 -6.56
CA GLU A 390 -23.97 23.84 -6.17
C GLU A 390 -23.72 24.67 -4.91
N PHE A 391 -23.18 24.06 -3.84
CA PHE A 391 -23.04 24.67 -2.51
C PHE A 391 -21.61 25.04 -2.17
N GLY A 392 -20.64 24.68 -3.01
CA GLY A 392 -19.22 24.88 -2.76
C GLY A 392 -18.62 23.79 -1.86
N GLU A 393 -17.30 23.71 -1.91
CA GLU A 393 -16.54 22.88 -0.98
C GLU A 393 -16.53 23.53 0.39
N SER A 394 -16.92 22.79 1.43
CA SER A 394 -16.89 23.25 2.80
C SER A 394 -16.40 22.13 3.71
N ASN A 395 -15.42 22.44 4.52
CA ASN A 395 -14.87 21.55 5.52
C ASN A 395 -14.95 22.18 6.90
N SER A 396 -15.32 21.38 7.89
CA SER A 396 -15.45 21.82 9.28
C SER A 396 -14.25 21.37 10.10
N PHE A 397 -13.84 22.26 11.02
CA PHE A 397 -12.84 22.00 12.03
C PHE A 397 -13.46 22.24 13.40
N ALA A 398 -13.16 21.45 14.39
CA ALA A 398 -13.47 21.75 15.76
C ALA A 398 -12.17 22.05 16.52
N ILE A 399 -12.12 23.20 17.18
CA ILE A 399 -11.02 23.59 18.05
C ILE A 399 -11.53 23.57 19.47
N LEU A 400 -10.92 22.71 20.30
CA LEU A 400 -11.22 22.61 21.73
C LEU A 400 -10.19 23.43 22.50
N VAL A 401 -10.67 24.39 23.30
CA VAL A 401 -9.81 25.23 24.13
C VAL A 401 -10.32 25.22 25.59
N PRO A 402 -9.45 25.32 26.61
CA PRO A 402 -9.87 25.34 28.00
C PRO A 402 -10.81 26.50 28.32
N VAL A 403 -11.88 26.21 29.08
CA VAL A 403 -12.78 27.25 29.63
C VAL A 403 -12.03 28.13 30.62
N GLY A 404 -12.50 29.37 30.79
CA GLY A 404 -12.04 30.27 31.86
C GLY A 404 -11.52 31.63 31.41
N SER A 405 -11.37 31.85 30.08
CA SER A 405 -11.00 33.16 29.56
C SER A 405 -11.80 33.55 28.31
N THR A 406 -13.00 34.10 28.54
CA THR A 406 -13.85 34.62 27.43
C THR A 406 -13.12 35.65 26.56
N ALA A 407 -12.18 36.42 27.15
CA ALA A 407 -11.37 37.36 26.37
C ALA A 407 -10.42 36.68 25.37
N LYS A 408 -9.78 35.58 25.77
CA LYS A 408 -8.93 34.83 24.87
C LYS A 408 -9.75 34.09 23.78
N GLU A 409 -10.88 33.52 24.19
CA GLU A 409 -11.80 32.88 23.24
C GLU A 409 -12.32 33.86 22.20
N GLN A 410 -12.75 35.07 22.63
CA GLN A 410 -13.16 36.12 21.70
C GLN A 410 -12.05 36.55 20.76
N ALA A 411 -10.84 36.76 21.27
CA ALA A 411 -9.71 37.16 20.41
C ALA A 411 -9.36 36.07 19.38
N LEU A 412 -9.34 34.79 19.79
CA LEU A 412 -9.16 33.68 18.86
C LEU A 412 -10.31 33.59 17.86
N ASN A 413 -11.57 33.79 18.29
CA ASN A 413 -12.73 33.79 17.40
C ASN A 413 -12.62 34.90 16.33
N ASP A 414 -12.22 36.10 16.73
CA ASP A 414 -12.07 37.25 15.82
C ASP A 414 -10.93 37.04 14.83
N ASP A 415 -9.80 36.50 15.29
CA ASP A 415 -8.66 36.16 14.41
C ASP A 415 -8.98 35.02 13.42
N LEU A 416 -9.73 33.98 13.87
CA LEU A 416 -10.19 32.91 12.98
C LEU A 416 -11.15 33.43 11.91
N LYS A 417 -12.09 34.31 12.28
CA LYS A 417 -13.02 34.95 11.34
C LYS A 417 -12.31 35.88 10.33
N ALA A 418 -11.18 36.44 10.71
CA ALA A 418 -10.38 37.30 9.81
C ALA A 418 -9.67 36.51 8.70
N LEU A 419 -9.59 35.17 8.79
CA LEU A 419 -8.96 34.34 7.75
C LEU A 419 -9.87 34.29 6.51
N PRO A 420 -9.33 34.55 5.31
CA PRO A 420 -10.12 34.63 4.07
C PRO A 420 -10.90 33.36 3.73
N GLN A 421 -10.36 32.21 4.12
CA GLN A 421 -10.93 30.90 3.83
C GLN A 421 -12.08 30.54 4.79
N VAL A 422 -12.15 31.17 5.97
CA VAL A 422 -13.16 30.88 7.00
C VAL A 422 -14.48 31.52 6.61
N SER A 423 -15.53 30.71 6.53
CA SER A 423 -16.88 31.17 6.22
C SER A 423 -17.68 31.51 7.47
N SER A 424 -17.52 30.76 8.55
CA SER A 424 -18.18 30.94 9.83
C SER A 424 -17.38 30.32 10.97
N VAL A 425 -17.57 30.87 12.17
CA VAL A 425 -17.08 30.30 13.44
C VAL A 425 -18.25 30.22 14.38
N LEU A 426 -18.62 29.03 14.81
CA LEU A 426 -19.62 28.78 15.85
C LEU A 426 -18.87 28.54 17.15
N SER A 427 -18.98 29.44 18.11
CA SER A 427 -18.35 29.38 19.43
C SER A 427 -19.27 29.88 20.52
N TYR A 428 -18.94 29.63 21.79
CA TYR A 428 -19.72 30.15 22.92
C TYR A 428 -19.82 31.68 22.86
N VAL A 429 -18.73 32.38 22.67
CA VAL A 429 -18.69 33.86 22.62
C VAL A 429 -19.44 34.45 21.46
N GLU A 430 -19.55 33.71 20.32
CA GLU A 430 -20.31 34.15 19.16
C GLU A 430 -21.81 33.91 19.30
N THR A 431 -22.21 32.74 19.86
CA THR A 431 -23.62 32.30 19.92
C THR A 431 -24.33 32.91 21.10
N VAL A 432 -23.71 32.86 22.28
CA VAL A 432 -24.29 33.34 23.54
C VAL A 432 -23.93 34.81 23.80
N GLY A 433 -22.75 35.20 23.35
CA GLY A 433 -22.19 36.52 23.61
C GLY A 433 -21.56 36.65 24.99
N LYS A 434 -20.59 37.55 25.11
CA LYS A 434 -19.78 37.77 26.31
C LYS A 434 -20.53 38.38 27.51
N SER A 435 -21.76 38.80 27.33
CA SER A 435 -22.53 39.54 28.35
C SER A 435 -23.65 38.73 28.99
N ILE A 436 -23.91 37.52 28.49
CA ILE A 436 -24.95 36.63 29.03
C ILE A 436 -24.29 35.61 29.96
N PRO A 437 -24.61 35.60 31.26
CA PRO A 437 -24.10 34.57 32.16
C PRO A 437 -24.65 33.18 31.81
N ASP A 438 -23.83 32.13 31.98
CA ASP A 438 -24.16 30.72 31.68
C ASP A 438 -25.49 30.27 32.29
N ALA A 439 -25.86 30.81 33.45
CA ALA A 439 -27.12 30.51 34.14
C ALA A 439 -28.40 30.88 33.33
N TYR A 440 -28.28 31.70 32.31
CA TYR A 440 -29.38 32.10 31.43
C TYR A 440 -29.41 31.38 30.09
N VAL A 441 -28.39 30.54 29.81
CA VAL A 441 -28.31 29.73 28.60
C VAL A 441 -29.01 28.39 28.83
N PRO A 442 -29.87 27.93 27.92
CA PRO A 442 -30.44 26.59 28.03
C PRO A 442 -29.36 25.53 28.20
N PRO A 443 -29.48 24.60 29.17
CA PRO A 443 -28.44 23.61 29.45
C PRO A 443 -28.03 22.76 28.24
N ASP A 444 -28.97 22.46 27.37
CA ASP A 444 -28.70 21.64 26.17
C ASP A 444 -27.88 22.41 25.14
N GLN A 445 -28.10 23.72 24.98
CA GLN A 445 -27.28 24.56 24.11
C GLN A 445 -25.89 24.82 24.72
N LEU A 446 -25.79 24.96 26.01
CA LEU A 446 -24.53 25.14 26.71
C LEU A 446 -23.64 23.88 26.55
N LYS A 447 -24.23 22.71 26.72
CA LYS A 447 -23.49 21.42 26.54
C LYS A 447 -22.95 21.21 25.15
N LEU A 448 -23.60 21.74 24.13
CA LEU A 448 -23.09 21.65 22.72
C LEU A 448 -21.81 22.46 22.54
N LEU A 449 -21.63 23.53 23.26
CA LEU A 449 -20.51 24.46 23.10
C LEU A 449 -19.46 24.32 24.21
N THR A 450 -19.85 23.87 25.41
CA THR A 450 -18.94 23.79 26.57
C THR A 450 -19.19 22.50 27.33
N ALA A 451 -18.20 21.62 27.40
CA ALA A 451 -18.26 20.37 28.15
C ALA A 451 -16.86 19.98 28.65
N GLY A 452 -16.77 19.19 29.71
CA GLY A 452 -15.52 18.60 30.22
C GLY A 452 -14.39 19.59 30.52
N GLY A 453 -14.73 20.88 30.76
CA GLY A 453 -13.73 21.94 30.98
C GLY A 453 -13.17 22.57 29.71
N TYR A 454 -13.72 22.24 28.54
CA TYR A 454 -13.34 22.79 27.23
C TYR A 454 -14.51 23.50 26.55
N THR A 455 -14.22 24.54 25.78
CA THR A 455 -15.11 25.18 24.83
C THR A 455 -14.81 24.66 23.44
N ARG A 456 -15.85 24.28 22.68
CA ARG A 456 -15.77 23.84 21.30
C ARG A 456 -16.05 25.00 20.35
N MET A 457 -15.09 25.32 19.49
CA MET A 457 -15.21 26.28 18.40
C MET A 457 -15.29 25.52 17.09
N VAL A 458 -16.44 25.51 16.41
CA VAL A 458 -16.61 24.89 15.10
C VAL A 458 -16.35 25.93 14.04
N VAL A 459 -15.29 25.72 13.27
CA VAL A 459 -14.83 26.61 12.19
C VAL A 459 -15.17 25.96 10.85
N SER A 460 -16.03 26.58 10.08
CA SER A 460 -16.32 26.17 8.69
C SER A 460 -15.45 26.98 7.74
N ALA A 461 -14.75 26.30 6.84
CA ALA A 461 -13.86 26.91 5.86
C ALA A 461 -14.14 26.41 4.45
N ARG A 462 -14.10 27.32 3.47
CA ARG A 462 -14.25 27.03 2.05
C ARG A 462 -12.90 26.63 1.45
N VAL A 463 -12.48 25.43 1.76
CA VAL A 463 -11.24 24.83 1.24
C VAL A 463 -11.51 23.36 0.89
N PRO A 464 -10.78 22.80 -0.08
CA PRO A 464 -10.79 21.36 -0.33
C PRO A 464 -10.42 20.55 0.91
N GLY A 465 -10.86 19.30 0.99
CA GLY A 465 -10.46 18.39 2.08
C GLY A 465 -8.95 18.23 2.18
N GLU A 466 -8.28 18.24 1.03
CA GLU A 466 -6.83 18.12 0.93
C GLU A 466 -6.27 19.04 -0.17
N SER A 467 -5.44 20.01 0.22
CA SER A 467 -4.66 20.87 -0.68
C SER A 467 -3.53 21.56 0.07
N GLN A 468 -2.60 22.17 -0.67
CA GLN A 468 -1.56 23.02 -0.07
C GLN A 468 -2.15 24.22 0.69
N GLU A 469 -3.27 24.75 0.20
CA GLU A 469 -3.99 25.85 0.85
C GLU A 469 -4.62 25.39 2.16
N THR A 470 -5.26 24.23 2.15
CA THR A 470 -5.85 23.61 3.34
C THR A 470 -4.80 23.33 4.41
N PHE A 471 -3.66 22.80 4.03
CA PHE A 471 -2.56 22.54 4.97
C PHE A 471 -1.99 23.81 5.60
N ARG A 472 -1.86 24.89 4.83
CA ARG A 472 -1.47 26.20 5.38
C ARG A 472 -2.52 26.78 6.32
N LEU A 473 -3.81 26.59 6.01
CA LEU A 473 -4.89 26.98 6.90
C LEU A 473 -4.82 26.22 8.22
N VAL A 474 -4.62 24.91 8.21
CA VAL A 474 -4.43 24.10 9.41
C VAL A 474 -3.25 24.61 10.25
N GLU A 475 -2.08 24.86 9.61
CA GLU A 475 -0.91 25.41 10.31
C GLU A 475 -1.21 26.78 10.92
N THR A 476 -1.91 27.67 10.18
CA THR A 476 -2.28 29.00 10.66
C THR A 476 -3.22 28.93 11.84
N MET A 477 -4.29 28.13 11.77
CA MET A 477 -5.25 27.97 12.84
C MET A 477 -4.60 27.36 14.09
N ARG A 478 -3.74 26.35 13.95
CA ARG A 478 -2.93 25.78 15.04
C ARG A 478 -2.00 26.83 15.67
N SER A 479 -1.36 27.65 14.86
CA SER A 479 -0.50 28.75 15.31
C SER A 479 -1.27 29.80 16.11
N LEU A 480 -2.47 30.18 15.66
CA LEU A 480 -3.37 31.09 16.37
C LEU A 480 -3.81 30.50 17.70
N ALA A 481 -4.32 29.26 17.71
CA ALA A 481 -4.74 28.58 18.95
C ALA A 481 -3.58 28.51 19.95
N ARG A 482 -2.38 28.12 19.49
CA ARG A 482 -1.18 28.05 20.32
C ARG A 482 -0.78 29.41 20.89
N SER A 483 -0.95 30.50 20.17
CA SER A 483 -0.58 31.85 20.64
C SER A 483 -1.42 32.30 21.85
N TYR A 484 -2.65 31.82 21.97
CA TYR A 484 -3.58 32.15 23.07
C TYR A 484 -3.56 31.13 24.21
N TYR A 485 -3.39 29.83 23.90
CA TYR A 485 -3.58 28.74 24.85
C TYR A 485 -2.33 27.87 25.06
N GLY A 486 -1.21 28.20 24.40
CA GLY A 486 0.00 27.36 24.45
C GLY A 486 -0.23 26.01 23.78
N ASP A 487 0.10 24.94 24.48
CA ASP A 487 -0.14 23.57 23.99
C ASP A 487 -1.47 22.96 24.54
N GLU A 488 -2.28 23.76 25.27
CA GLU A 488 -3.54 23.31 25.84
C GLU A 488 -4.73 23.53 24.88
N TYR A 489 -4.61 23.07 23.65
CA TYR A 489 -5.70 23.07 22.67
C TYR A 489 -5.67 21.80 21.85
N TYR A 490 -6.82 21.42 21.31
CA TYR A 490 -6.96 20.32 20.37
C TYR A 490 -7.68 20.80 19.13
N MET A 491 -7.29 20.27 17.98
CA MET A 491 -7.90 20.61 16.70
C MET A 491 -8.21 19.34 15.93
N VAL A 492 -9.48 19.14 15.64
CA VAL A 492 -10.02 17.96 14.96
C VAL A 492 -10.79 18.37 13.70
N GLY A 493 -11.04 17.41 12.83
CA GLY A 493 -11.72 17.57 11.54
C GLY A 493 -10.92 16.91 10.41
N VAL A 494 -11.60 16.46 9.37
CA VAL A 494 -11.00 15.70 8.29
C VAL A 494 -9.71 16.33 7.74
N PRO A 495 -9.63 17.65 7.43
CA PRO A 495 -8.40 18.21 6.93
C PRO A 495 -7.26 18.28 7.95
N ALA A 496 -7.57 18.40 9.26
CA ALA A 496 -6.57 18.37 10.33
C ALA A 496 -5.99 16.96 10.48
N THR A 497 -6.83 15.94 10.37
CA THR A 497 -6.45 14.53 10.40
C THR A 497 -5.55 14.18 9.20
N ILE A 498 -5.91 14.63 7.98
CA ILE A 498 -5.09 14.43 6.78
C ILE A 498 -3.72 15.13 6.92
N TYR A 499 -3.70 16.31 7.53
CA TYR A 499 -2.45 17.01 7.82
C TYR A 499 -1.54 16.22 8.76
N ASP A 500 -2.09 15.66 9.86
CA ASP A 500 -1.33 14.84 10.80
C ASP A 500 -0.88 13.52 10.19
N MET A 501 -1.71 12.94 9.32
CA MET A 501 -1.35 11.78 8.50
C MET A 501 -0.13 12.08 7.63
N LYS A 502 -0.16 13.18 6.88
CA LYS A 502 0.96 13.65 6.05
C LYS A 502 2.25 13.79 6.87
N ASP A 503 2.18 14.45 8.03
CA ASP A 503 3.35 14.71 8.88
C ASP A 503 3.94 13.41 9.44
N THR A 504 3.09 12.54 9.99
CA THR A 504 3.46 11.22 10.51
C THR A 504 4.16 10.38 9.44
N ILE A 505 3.54 10.26 8.29
CA ILE A 505 3.96 9.42 7.18
C ILE A 505 5.27 9.92 6.57
N THR A 506 5.44 11.25 6.41
CA THR A 506 6.66 11.82 5.88
C THR A 506 7.87 11.52 6.78
N ALA A 507 7.69 11.60 8.09
CA ALA A 507 8.72 11.24 9.06
C ALA A 507 9.04 9.74 9.06
N ASP A 508 8.02 8.89 8.90
CA ASP A 508 8.19 7.43 8.91
C ASP A 508 8.91 6.90 7.67
N SER A 509 8.73 7.53 6.51
CA SER A 509 9.32 7.07 5.25
C SER A 509 10.84 6.97 5.30
N VAL A 510 11.50 7.96 5.90
CA VAL A 510 12.96 8.00 6.04
C VAL A 510 13.47 6.87 6.94
N LYS A 511 12.77 6.63 8.06
CA LYS A 511 13.13 5.57 9.01
C LYS A 511 12.99 4.19 8.40
N VAL A 512 11.85 3.93 7.76
CA VAL A 512 11.55 2.62 7.16
C VAL A 512 12.53 2.30 6.04
N ASN A 513 12.81 3.25 5.14
CA ASN A 513 13.79 3.06 4.08
C ASN A 513 15.19 2.73 4.64
N ALA A 514 15.63 3.47 5.66
CA ALA A 514 16.93 3.23 6.29
C ALA A 514 17.00 1.83 6.95
N ILE A 515 15.93 1.42 7.65
CA ILE A 515 15.85 0.11 8.31
C ILE A 515 15.81 -1.01 7.26
N SER A 516 15.01 -0.85 6.18
CA SER A 516 14.91 -1.84 5.08
C SER A 516 16.27 -2.07 4.41
N ILE A 517 16.93 -0.99 4.00
CA ILE A 517 18.25 -1.04 3.36
C ILE A 517 19.29 -1.66 4.31
N GLY A 518 19.29 -1.25 5.59
CA GLY A 518 20.20 -1.78 6.60
C GLY A 518 19.99 -3.27 6.87
N ALA A 519 18.76 -3.68 7.08
CA ALA A 519 18.40 -5.08 7.37
C ALA A 519 18.72 -6.02 6.20
N ILE A 520 18.29 -5.65 4.99
CA ILE A 520 18.58 -6.43 3.78
C ILE A 520 20.09 -6.43 3.49
N GLY A 521 20.76 -5.28 3.64
CA GLY A 521 22.21 -5.19 3.50
C GLY A 521 22.96 -6.12 4.44
N LEU A 522 22.51 -6.23 5.69
CA LEU A 522 23.09 -7.12 6.69
C LEU A 522 22.91 -8.61 6.31
N ILE A 523 21.71 -8.99 5.86
CA ILE A 523 21.44 -10.36 5.40
C ILE A 523 22.31 -10.71 4.20
N LEU A 524 22.39 -9.81 3.22
CA LEU A 524 23.25 -9.99 2.05
C LEU A 524 24.73 -10.10 2.42
N LEU A 525 25.20 -9.31 3.40
CA LEU A 525 26.56 -9.36 3.89
C LEU A 525 26.91 -10.72 4.50
N ILE A 526 26.00 -11.27 5.29
CA ILE A 526 26.17 -12.59 5.91
C ILE A 526 26.13 -13.69 4.85
N ASN A 527 25.14 -13.62 3.92
CA ASN A 527 24.93 -14.64 2.90
C ASN A 527 26.06 -14.68 1.88
N LEU A 528 26.44 -13.54 1.32
CA LEU A 528 27.47 -13.44 0.28
C LEU A 528 28.90 -13.40 0.83
N ARG A 529 29.06 -13.24 2.15
CA ARG A 529 30.36 -13.09 2.83
C ARG A 529 31.27 -12.05 2.16
N SER A 530 30.67 -10.96 1.71
CA SER A 530 31.29 -9.89 0.95
C SER A 530 30.73 -8.55 1.40
N ILE A 531 31.59 -7.53 1.49
CA ILE A 531 31.15 -6.16 1.83
C ILE A 531 30.67 -5.42 0.57
N SER A 532 31.33 -5.64 -0.57
CA SER A 532 31.03 -4.91 -1.80
C SER A 532 29.76 -5.42 -2.51
N LEU A 533 29.52 -6.74 -2.52
CA LEU A 533 28.38 -7.32 -3.24
C LEU A 533 27.03 -6.78 -2.73
N PRO A 534 26.72 -6.72 -1.42
CA PRO A 534 25.50 -6.10 -0.91
C PRO A 534 25.31 -4.68 -1.42
N VAL A 535 26.36 -3.87 -1.41
CA VAL A 535 26.28 -2.47 -1.88
C VAL A 535 25.92 -2.41 -3.37
N LEU A 536 26.51 -3.27 -4.19
CA LEU A 536 26.22 -3.32 -5.64
C LEU A 536 24.79 -3.80 -5.94
N LEU A 537 24.32 -4.80 -5.19
CA LEU A 537 22.97 -5.33 -5.34
C LEU A 537 21.94 -4.25 -4.91
N LEU A 538 22.12 -3.67 -3.72
CA LEU A 538 21.25 -2.60 -3.22
C LEU A 538 21.26 -1.39 -4.16
N LEU A 539 22.42 -0.95 -4.65
CA LEU A 539 22.51 0.15 -5.61
C LEU A 539 21.70 -0.15 -6.88
N THR A 540 21.73 -1.40 -7.38
CA THR A 540 20.97 -1.80 -8.57
C THR A 540 19.46 -1.71 -8.31
N ILE A 541 18.99 -2.23 -7.18
CA ILE A 541 17.55 -2.24 -6.83
C ILE A 541 17.07 -0.84 -6.47
N GLU A 542 17.80 -0.08 -5.66
CA GLU A 542 17.49 1.31 -5.32
C GLU A 542 17.40 2.21 -6.57
N SER A 543 18.28 1.97 -7.56
CA SER A 543 18.18 2.68 -8.84
C SER A 543 16.85 2.41 -9.54
N SER A 544 16.34 1.17 -9.49
CA SER A 544 15.03 0.84 -10.05
C SER A 544 13.88 1.50 -9.28
N ILE A 545 13.98 1.57 -7.95
CA ILE A 545 12.99 2.22 -7.08
C ILE A 545 12.94 3.73 -7.37
N PHE A 546 14.10 4.41 -7.42
CA PHE A 546 14.14 5.84 -7.71
C PHE A 546 13.59 6.18 -9.09
N ILE A 547 13.90 5.38 -10.11
CA ILE A 547 13.33 5.57 -11.46
C ILE A 547 11.81 5.33 -11.43
N ASN A 548 11.35 4.27 -10.76
CA ASN A 548 9.95 3.91 -10.66
C ASN A 548 9.11 5.03 -10.02
N ILE A 549 9.58 5.54 -8.89
CA ILE A 549 8.89 6.57 -8.12
C ILE A 549 8.95 7.93 -8.82
N ALA A 550 10.02 8.24 -9.58
CA ALA A 550 10.15 9.52 -10.27
C ALA A 550 9.18 9.68 -11.46
N ILE A 551 8.67 8.59 -12.05
CA ILE A 551 7.80 8.66 -13.23
C ILE A 551 6.55 9.52 -13.01
N PRO A 552 5.79 9.43 -11.90
CA PRO A 552 4.65 10.30 -11.62
C PRO A 552 4.97 11.80 -11.71
N TYR A 553 6.12 12.23 -11.21
CA TYR A 553 6.56 13.63 -11.34
C TYR A 553 6.64 14.09 -12.79
N PHE A 554 7.24 13.28 -13.67
CA PHE A 554 7.39 13.62 -15.09
C PHE A 554 6.10 13.50 -15.89
N THR A 555 5.12 12.74 -15.41
CA THR A 555 3.81 12.57 -16.06
C THR A 555 2.75 13.51 -15.50
N GLY A 556 3.07 14.29 -14.45
CA GLY A 556 2.10 15.15 -13.76
C GLY A 556 1.01 14.38 -12.99
N ALA A 557 1.24 13.09 -12.71
CA ALA A 557 0.28 12.26 -12.00
C ALA A 557 0.44 12.43 -10.48
N HIS A 558 -0.69 12.51 -9.78
CA HIS A 558 -0.73 12.45 -8.32
C HIS A 558 -0.44 11.03 -7.85
N LEU A 559 0.23 10.87 -6.72
CA LEU A 559 0.58 9.59 -6.16
C LEU A 559 -0.02 9.46 -4.76
N GLN A 560 -0.79 8.38 -4.56
CA GLN A 560 -1.27 8.03 -3.23
C GLN A 560 -0.09 7.64 -2.33
N TYR A 561 0.01 8.29 -1.20
CA TYR A 561 1.17 8.18 -0.33
C TYR A 561 1.35 6.78 0.25
N ILE A 562 0.24 6.09 0.56
CA ILE A 562 0.27 4.71 1.05
C ILE A 562 0.96 3.79 0.04
N GLY A 563 0.65 3.96 -1.26
CA GLY A 563 1.34 3.22 -2.33
C GLY A 563 2.85 3.48 -2.37
N TYR A 564 3.27 4.72 -2.17
CA TYR A 564 4.69 5.09 -2.11
C TYR A 564 5.44 4.45 -0.95
N LEU A 565 4.88 4.48 0.26
CA LEU A 565 5.50 3.90 1.44
C LEU A 565 5.75 2.40 1.31
N ILE A 566 4.71 1.72 0.84
CA ILE A 566 4.72 0.27 0.73
C ILE A 566 5.67 -0.17 -0.39
N ILE A 567 5.68 0.55 -1.53
CA ILE A 567 6.43 0.12 -2.71
C ILE A 567 7.94 0.07 -2.47
N SER A 568 8.51 0.99 -1.71
CA SER A 568 9.96 1.00 -1.44
C SER A 568 10.39 -0.28 -0.74
N SER A 569 9.69 -0.71 0.30
CA SER A 569 9.97 -1.94 1.04
C SER A 569 9.58 -3.21 0.26
N VAL A 570 8.41 -3.20 -0.39
CA VAL A 570 7.92 -4.34 -1.21
C VAL A 570 8.84 -4.57 -2.41
N GLN A 571 9.16 -3.52 -3.16
CA GLN A 571 10.02 -3.65 -4.33
C GLN A 571 11.42 -4.08 -3.91
N LEU A 572 12.00 -3.48 -2.86
CA LEU A 572 13.31 -3.87 -2.37
C LEU A 572 13.31 -5.33 -1.91
N GLY A 573 12.33 -5.77 -1.11
CA GLY A 573 12.22 -7.13 -0.60
C GLY A 573 11.98 -8.17 -1.70
N ALA A 574 11.03 -7.89 -2.62
CA ALA A 574 10.60 -8.85 -3.63
C ALA A 574 11.51 -8.93 -4.86
N THR A 575 12.37 -7.94 -5.12
CA THR A 575 13.19 -7.92 -6.34
C THR A 575 14.69 -8.11 -6.10
N VAL A 576 15.13 -8.03 -4.85
CA VAL A 576 16.53 -8.34 -4.50
C VAL A 576 16.90 -9.79 -4.81
N ASP A 577 15.92 -10.68 -4.83
CA ASP A 577 16.07 -12.11 -5.13
C ASP A 577 16.63 -12.34 -6.55
N TYR A 578 16.20 -11.54 -7.51
CA TYR A 578 16.75 -11.58 -8.88
C TYR A 578 18.24 -11.25 -8.90
N ALA A 579 18.64 -10.24 -8.14
CA ALA A 579 20.04 -9.84 -8.03
C ALA A 579 20.89 -10.89 -7.29
N ILE A 580 20.35 -11.53 -6.25
CA ILE A 580 21.00 -12.64 -5.54
C ILE A 580 21.21 -13.83 -6.47
N LEU A 581 20.15 -14.27 -7.17
CA LEU A 581 20.21 -15.39 -8.13
C LEU A 581 21.25 -15.13 -9.21
N PHE A 582 21.21 -13.94 -9.82
CA PHE A 582 22.16 -13.53 -10.84
C PHE A 582 23.62 -13.54 -10.32
N THR A 583 23.82 -12.94 -9.14
CA THR A 583 25.18 -12.83 -8.56
C THR A 583 25.76 -14.18 -8.17
N ASN A 584 24.99 -15.05 -7.53
CA ASN A 584 25.44 -16.41 -7.19
C ASN A 584 25.82 -17.20 -8.45
N ARG A 585 24.99 -17.12 -9.49
CA ARG A 585 25.30 -17.80 -10.77
C ARG A 585 26.54 -17.23 -11.45
N TYR A 586 26.69 -15.89 -11.41
CA TYR A 586 27.90 -15.24 -11.93
C TYR A 586 29.15 -15.73 -11.20
N LEU A 587 29.16 -15.79 -9.88
CA LEU A 587 30.31 -16.24 -9.09
C LEU A 587 30.62 -17.73 -9.36
N GLU A 588 29.63 -18.60 -9.47
CA GLU A 588 29.79 -20.00 -9.84
C GLU A 588 30.47 -20.16 -11.22
N LEU A 589 30.00 -19.43 -12.23
CA LEU A 589 30.53 -19.49 -13.57
C LEU A 589 31.88 -18.80 -13.69
N ARG A 590 32.12 -17.73 -12.95
CA ARG A 590 33.36 -16.97 -12.93
C ARG A 590 34.52 -17.77 -12.33
N ALA A 591 34.23 -18.75 -11.52
CA ALA A 591 35.22 -19.72 -11.03
C ALA A 591 35.77 -20.67 -12.17
N LYS A 592 35.00 -20.80 -13.26
CA LYS A 592 35.31 -21.76 -14.36
C LYS A 592 35.55 -21.10 -15.70
N LEU A 593 35.08 -19.89 -15.93
CA LEU A 593 35.08 -19.22 -17.24
C LEU A 593 35.74 -17.83 -17.18
N PRO A 594 36.27 -17.35 -18.31
CA PRO A 594 36.71 -15.97 -18.46
C PRO A 594 35.55 -14.98 -18.19
N ARG A 595 35.91 -13.76 -17.76
CA ARG A 595 34.93 -12.74 -17.29
C ARG A 595 33.78 -12.45 -18.26
N GLN A 596 34.05 -12.28 -19.56
CA GLN A 596 33.04 -11.98 -20.58
C GLN A 596 32.11 -13.16 -20.85
N GLU A 597 32.67 -14.36 -20.90
CA GLU A 597 31.92 -15.60 -21.10
C GLU A 597 31.04 -15.90 -19.90
N ALA A 598 31.60 -15.73 -18.69
CA ALA A 598 30.86 -15.91 -17.46
C ALA A 598 29.62 -15.04 -17.40
N VAL A 599 29.71 -13.75 -17.78
CA VAL A 599 28.54 -12.83 -17.81
C VAL A 599 27.51 -13.30 -18.84
N THR A 600 27.95 -13.61 -20.06
CA THR A 600 27.04 -14.03 -21.13
C THR A 600 26.29 -15.30 -20.75
N GLU A 601 27.00 -16.26 -20.16
CA GLU A 601 26.42 -17.53 -19.72
C GLU A 601 25.54 -17.37 -18.49
N THR A 602 25.88 -16.42 -17.58
CA THR A 602 25.00 -16.08 -16.46
C THR A 602 23.67 -15.54 -16.95
N ILE A 603 23.68 -14.53 -17.84
CA ILE A 603 22.45 -13.97 -18.41
C ILE A 603 21.65 -15.09 -19.10
N ARG A 604 22.30 -15.94 -19.90
CA ARG A 604 21.65 -17.04 -20.62
C ARG A 604 20.96 -18.03 -19.68
N SER A 605 21.62 -18.41 -18.61
CA SER A 605 21.13 -19.44 -17.69
C SER A 605 20.11 -18.91 -16.65
N THR A 606 20.11 -17.62 -16.34
CA THR A 606 19.20 -17.03 -15.34
C THR A 606 18.03 -16.27 -15.95
N ALA A 607 18.10 -15.92 -17.26
CA ALA A 607 17.07 -15.10 -17.89
C ALA A 607 15.68 -15.73 -17.83
N GLY A 608 15.55 -17.05 -17.97
CA GLY A 608 14.30 -17.76 -17.90
C GLY A 608 13.60 -17.53 -16.55
N SER A 609 14.27 -17.89 -15.46
CA SER A 609 13.73 -17.78 -14.11
C SER A 609 13.44 -16.32 -13.74
N ILE A 610 14.37 -15.38 -14.01
CA ILE A 610 14.19 -13.95 -13.68
C ILE A 610 13.02 -13.32 -14.46
N LEU A 611 12.87 -13.64 -15.76
CA LEU A 611 11.76 -13.13 -16.57
C LEU A 611 10.42 -13.73 -16.16
N THR A 612 10.40 -15.02 -15.80
CA THR A 612 9.16 -15.67 -15.30
C THR A 612 8.70 -15.03 -14.00
N SER A 613 9.59 -14.93 -13.04
CA SER A 613 9.33 -14.37 -11.72
C SER A 613 8.95 -12.89 -11.79
N GLY A 614 9.75 -12.06 -12.45
CA GLY A 614 9.43 -10.66 -12.67
C GLY A 614 8.15 -10.47 -13.49
N GLY A 615 7.85 -11.36 -14.44
CA GLY A 615 6.60 -11.39 -15.20
C GLY A 615 5.38 -11.70 -14.34
N ILE A 616 5.49 -12.64 -13.41
CA ILE A 616 4.43 -12.98 -12.44
C ILE A 616 4.17 -11.78 -11.51
N LEU A 617 5.22 -11.16 -10.96
CA LEU A 617 5.09 -10.00 -10.10
C LEU A 617 4.50 -8.80 -10.85
N ALA A 618 4.95 -8.55 -12.09
CA ALA A 618 4.39 -7.50 -12.94
C ALA A 618 2.91 -7.75 -13.26
N THR A 619 2.55 -9.00 -13.54
CA THR A 619 1.14 -9.40 -13.77
C THR A 619 0.30 -9.21 -12.53
N GLY A 620 0.78 -9.61 -11.35
CA GLY A 620 0.12 -9.36 -10.07
C GLY A 620 -0.20 -7.87 -9.87
N GLY A 621 0.78 -7.01 -10.12
CA GLY A 621 0.58 -5.57 -10.07
C GLY A 621 -0.43 -5.05 -11.09
N MET A 622 -0.42 -5.54 -12.33
CA MET A 622 -1.40 -5.15 -13.35
C MET A 622 -2.82 -5.62 -13.00
N VAL A 623 -2.97 -6.79 -12.39
CA VAL A 623 -4.27 -7.27 -11.91
C VAL A 623 -4.80 -6.39 -10.79
N LEU A 624 -3.96 -5.94 -9.85
CA LEU A 624 -4.34 -4.94 -8.84
C LEU A 624 -4.82 -3.63 -9.52
N ARG A 625 -4.14 -3.18 -10.58
CA ARG A 625 -4.49 -1.94 -11.30
C ARG A 625 -5.86 -2.00 -11.98
N PHE A 626 -6.15 -3.09 -12.65
CA PHE A 626 -7.36 -3.20 -13.48
C PHE A 626 -8.52 -3.93 -12.78
N GLY A 627 -8.22 -4.68 -11.74
CA GLY A 627 -9.24 -5.45 -11.00
C GLY A 627 -9.83 -4.70 -9.82
N SER A 628 -9.13 -3.69 -9.28
CA SER A 628 -9.63 -2.89 -8.17
C SER A 628 -10.31 -1.61 -8.64
N SER A 629 -11.45 -1.30 -8.06
CA SER A 629 -12.13 -0.01 -8.16
C SER A 629 -11.45 1.05 -7.29
N ASN A 630 -10.69 0.63 -6.27
CA ASN A 630 -9.96 1.51 -5.36
C ASN A 630 -8.64 1.97 -5.99
N LEU A 631 -8.46 3.29 -6.11
CA LEU A 631 -7.28 3.90 -6.74
C LEU A 631 -5.99 3.66 -5.95
N ILE A 632 -6.03 3.56 -4.62
CA ILE A 632 -4.85 3.29 -3.79
C ILE A 632 -4.27 1.93 -4.17
N ILE A 633 -5.13 0.90 -4.20
CA ILE A 633 -4.75 -0.47 -4.58
C ILE A 633 -4.30 -0.51 -6.05
N GLY A 634 -5.03 0.21 -6.92
CA GLY A 634 -4.69 0.32 -8.33
C GLY A 634 -3.32 0.98 -8.56
N GLN A 635 -3.00 2.06 -7.88
CA GLN A 635 -1.70 2.74 -7.97
C GLN A 635 -0.57 1.90 -7.38
N LEU A 636 -0.80 1.23 -6.23
CA LEU A 636 0.14 0.25 -5.68
C LEU A 636 0.46 -0.82 -6.74
N GLY A 637 -0.59 -1.33 -7.42
CA GLY A 637 -0.42 -2.31 -8.50
C GLY A 637 0.47 -1.81 -9.64
N VAL A 638 0.27 -0.58 -10.13
CA VAL A 638 1.12 0.03 -11.17
C VAL A 638 2.56 0.16 -10.72
N LEU A 639 2.78 0.61 -9.48
CA LEU A 639 4.12 0.78 -8.92
C LEU A 639 4.84 -0.58 -8.81
N VAL A 640 4.15 -1.63 -8.33
CA VAL A 640 4.69 -2.99 -8.25
C VAL A 640 5.01 -3.54 -9.63
N ALA A 641 4.09 -3.44 -10.58
CA ALA A 641 4.28 -3.95 -11.94
C ALA A 641 5.46 -3.30 -12.64
N ARG A 642 5.51 -1.98 -12.63
CA ARG A 642 6.57 -1.17 -13.24
C ARG A 642 7.91 -1.38 -12.54
N GLY A 643 7.88 -1.43 -11.19
CA GLY A 643 9.05 -1.72 -10.38
C GLY A 643 9.66 -3.10 -10.67
N ALA A 644 8.84 -4.13 -10.83
CA ALA A 644 9.29 -5.47 -11.21
C ALA A 644 9.99 -5.47 -12.58
N VAL A 645 9.39 -4.84 -13.59
CA VAL A 645 9.97 -4.74 -14.94
C VAL A 645 11.30 -3.98 -14.90
N LEU A 646 11.35 -2.83 -14.21
CA LEU A 646 12.59 -2.04 -14.08
C LEU A 646 13.68 -2.83 -13.36
N SER A 647 13.34 -3.53 -12.27
CA SER A 647 14.31 -4.36 -11.54
C SER A 647 14.87 -5.48 -12.40
N VAL A 648 14.03 -6.20 -13.17
CA VAL A 648 14.47 -7.22 -14.11
C VAL A 648 15.45 -6.66 -15.14
N VAL A 649 15.11 -5.51 -15.73
CA VAL A 649 15.98 -4.86 -16.74
C VAL A 649 17.32 -4.45 -16.13
N LEU A 650 17.32 -3.82 -14.95
CA LEU A 650 18.55 -3.37 -14.31
C LEU A 650 19.40 -4.53 -13.80
N VAL A 651 18.81 -5.58 -13.28
CA VAL A 651 19.54 -6.81 -12.88
C VAL A 651 20.18 -7.47 -14.09
N MET A 652 19.56 -7.44 -15.26
CA MET A 652 20.13 -8.05 -16.48
C MET A 652 21.16 -7.18 -17.23
N VAL A 653 21.16 -5.86 -17.01
CA VAL A 653 22.00 -4.94 -17.79
C VAL A 653 22.96 -4.13 -16.90
N LEU A 654 22.48 -3.52 -15.79
CA LEU A 654 23.31 -2.71 -14.90
C LEU A 654 24.20 -3.60 -14.01
N LEU A 655 23.62 -4.59 -13.33
CA LEU A 655 24.32 -5.44 -12.39
C LEU A 655 25.52 -6.17 -13.03
N PRO A 656 25.42 -6.78 -14.25
CA PRO A 656 26.57 -7.37 -14.94
C PRO A 656 27.72 -6.39 -15.15
N THR A 657 27.40 -5.12 -15.43
CA THR A 657 28.44 -4.10 -15.61
C THR A 657 29.14 -3.78 -14.30
N LEU A 658 28.36 -3.61 -13.22
CA LEU A 658 28.92 -3.35 -11.89
C LEU A 658 29.80 -4.51 -11.42
N LEU A 659 29.31 -5.75 -11.56
CA LEU A 659 30.07 -6.95 -11.19
C LEU A 659 31.39 -7.08 -11.98
N THR A 660 31.34 -6.78 -13.28
CA THR A 660 32.56 -6.89 -14.12
C THR A 660 33.53 -5.74 -13.94
N ARG A 661 33.07 -4.50 -13.79
CA ARG A 661 33.96 -3.35 -13.64
C ARG A 661 34.58 -3.26 -12.27
N LEU A 662 33.82 -3.66 -11.23
CA LEU A 662 34.25 -3.62 -9.84
C LEU A 662 34.75 -4.98 -9.33
N GLU A 663 35.11 -5.92 -10.22
CA GLU A 663 35.59 -7.26 -9.88
C GLU A 663 36.84 -7.20 -8.97
N TRP A 664 37.72 -6.19 -9.16
CA TRP A 664 38.88 -5.97 -8.31
C TRP A 664 38.47 -5.70 -6.84
N LEU A 665 37.41 -4.89 -6.62
CA LEU A 665 36.89 -4.60 -5.30
C LEU A 665 36.22 -5.83 -4.68
N ILE A 666 35.45 -6.59 -5.49
CA ILE A 666 34.80 -7.83 -5.07
C ILE A 666 35.83 -8.85 -4.62
N LYS A 667 36.93 -9.01 -5.38
CA LYS A 667 38.03 -9.90 -5.03
C LYS A 667 38.66 -9.56 -3.67
N TYR A 668 38.80 -8.26 -3.37
CA TYR A 668 39.42 -7.79 -2.14
C TYR A 668 38.51 -7.93 -0.91
N THR A 669 37.19 -7.82 -1.09
CA THR A 669 36.20 -7.76 -0.01
C THR A 669 35.42 -9.04 0.20
N THR A 670 35.61 -10.09 -0.63
CA THR A 670 34.85 -11.34 -0.57
C THR A 670 35.73 -12.48 -0.04
N ARG A 671 35.28 -13.14 1.00
CA ARG A 671 36.00 -14.27 1.62
C ARG A 671 35.81 -15.55 0.79
N GLY A 672 36.90 -16.23 0.41
CA GLY A 672 36.85 -17.52 -0.27
C GLY A 672 36.49 -17.45 -1.75
N LEU A 673 36.59 -16.29 -2.38
CA LEU A 673 36.29 -16.12 -3.80
C LEU A 673 37.39 -16.78 -4.66
N VAL A 674 36.99 -17.73 -5.49
CA VAL A 674 37.85 -18.37 -6.50
C VAL A 674 37.48 -17.80 -7.87
N LEU A 675 38.43 -17.19 -8.54
CA LEU A 675 38.25 -16.67 -9.89
C LEU A 675 39.11 -17.49 -10.88
N TYR A 676 38.56 -17.78 -12.07
CA TYR A 676 39.28 -18.40 -13.15
C TYR A 676 40.54 -17.60 -13.53
N GLN A 677 41.68 -18.25 -13.49
CA GLN A 677 42.92 -17.75 -14.02
C GLN A 677 43.22 -18.50 -15.31
N ALA A 678 43.45 -17.79 -16.40
CA ALA A 678 43.90 -18.42 -17.62
C ALA A 678 45.20 -19.22 -17.34
N PRO A 679 45.37 -20.43 -17.88
CA PRO A 679 46.64 -21.12 -17.81
C PRO A 679 47.72 -20.16 -18.28
N ALA A 680 48.81 -20.05 -17.53
CA ALA A 680 49.98 -19.31 -18.03
C ALA A 680 50.41 -19.95 -19.38
N GLU A 681 50.49 -19.14 -20.42
CA GLU A 681 51.07 -19.61 -21.69
C GLU A 681 52.46 -20.18 -21.36
N SER A 682 52.63 -21.48 -21.59
CA SER A 682 53.96 -22.09 -21.52
C SER A 682 54.84 -21.32 -22.49
N PRO A 683 56.06 -20.89 -22.09
CA PRO A 683 56.97 -20.20 -22.99
C PRO A 683 57.21 -21.10 -24.19
N GLU A 684 56.94 -20.58 -25.40
CA GLU A 684 57.31 -21.27 -26.64
C GLU A 684 58.82 -21.63 -26.56
N HIS A 685 59.10 -22.93 -26.67
CA HIS A 685 60.48 -23.38 -26.84
C HIS A 685 61.05 -22.68 -28.07
N PRO A 686 62.20 -22.03 -27.96
CA PRO A 686 62.88 -21.45 -29.12
C PRO A 686 63.10 -22.56 -30.15
N LYS A 687 62.62 -22.37 -31.35
CA LYS A 687 62.95 -23.25 -32.48
C LYS A 687 64.46 -23.29 -32.57
N GLU A 688 65.07 -24.46 -32.32
CA GLU A 688 66.45 -24.72 -32.64
C GLU A 688 66.65 -24.45 -34.16
N VAL A 689 67.43 -23.42 -34.46
CA VAL A 689 67.94 -23.16 -35.78
C VAL A 689 69.08 -24.17 -35.99
N THR A 690 68.78 -25.29 -36.67
CA THR A 690 69.78 -26.15 -37.14
C THR A 690 70.44 -25.50 -38.40
N ALA A 691 71.73 -25.22 -38.25
CA ALA A 691 72.64 -24.79 -39.29
C ALA A 691 72.89 -25.94 -40.31
#